data_df241c264537bfbb780843c396a488f7
#
_entry.id   df241c264537bfbb780843c396a488f7
#
_cell.length_a   1.000
_cell.length_b   1.000
_cell.length_c   1.000
_cell.angle_alpha   90.00
_cell.angle_beta   90.00
_cell.angle_gamma   90.00
#
_symmetry.space_group_name_H-M   'P 1'
#
loop_
_entity.id
_entity.type
_entity.pdbx_description
1 polymer ?
#
loop_
_entity_poly.entity_id
_entity_poly.type
_entity_poly.pdbx_seq_one_letter_code
_entity_poly.pdbx_strand_id
1 'polypeptide(L)'
;MGALCAVIAIISVVVPFAAGLALLGTVPTGLLAYRYRLRVLMAATVAAGVIAFLIAGLGGFMTVVHCVYIGGLTGVIKRKGRGTLTVIVSSLIAGVAFGAMNVGALTVMTRLRHLIFKVITANADGGAAFLNRIHMQGPAADLKRYVAFGLHYWQWMMLLYYSIGIMIVSLIGWWALSRLLERMRRIPDVHKLDARDGSRGEEGAVGPVPVRLDRVRFRYPGTSQDALRELSLELRVGEHVAITGPNGSGKTTLMLILAGRHPTSGTVERPGAVGLGKLGGTALVLQHPESQVLGTRVADDVVWGLPPGTEIDVDRLLGEVGLGGLAEHDTGSLSGGQLQRLALAAALAREPALLIADEVTTMVDQQGRDALLGVLSGLTKRHRTALVHITHYNNEADSAERTIDLSDSPDNAGMVEAAKVPTSTVAVDHGEHAPVIEVLGVGHEYGSGTPWAKTALHDVSFVVQQGDGVLIHGGNGSGKSTLAWIMAGLTVPTTGACLMDGRPTHEQVGAVALSFQAARLQLMRSRVDLEVASAAGFSPRDEDRVAAALGVVGLDPMLAKRRIDQLSGGQMRRVVLAGLLARSPRALILDEPLAGLDAASQRGLLRLLEDLRRERGLTVVVISHDFAGLEDLCPRTLHLRNGVLESMPAAAGGMT
;
A
#
# COMPACT_ATOMS: atom_id res chain seq x y z
N MET A 1 1.23 13.02 -10.58
CA MET A 1 0.06 13.80 -11.07
C MET A 1 0.47 14.97 -11.97
N GLY A 2 1.40 15.86 -11.54
CA GLY A 2 1.90 16.95 -12.41
C GLY A 2 2.56 16.44 -13.69
N ALA A 3 3.43 15.44 -13.61
CA ALA A 3 4.03 14.81 -14.78
C ALA A 3 3.00 14.21 -15.75
N LEU A 4 1.96 13.56 -15.23
CA LEU A 4 0.88 13.01 -16.05
C LEU A 4 0.10 14.12 -16.79
N CYS A 5 -0.15 15.25 -16.13
CA CYS A 5 -0.76 16.42 -16.75
C CYS A 5 0.13 16.99 -17.87
N ALA A 6 1.44 17.09 -17.65
CA ALA A 6 2.40 17.55 -18.65
C ALA A 6 2.42 16.63 -19.89
N VAL A 7 2.48 15.31 -19.68
CA VAL A 7 2.46 14.32 -20.78
C VAL A 7 1.18 14.42 -21.60
N ILE A 8 0.02 14.49 -20.96
CA ILE A 8 -1.27 14.65 -21.66
C ILE A 8 -1.31 15.97 -22.44
N ALA A 9 -0.83 17.07 -21.85
CA ALA A 9 -0.77 18.35 -22.52
C ALA A 9 0.16 18.35 -23.74
N ILE A 10 1.32 17.71 -23.64
CA ILE A 10 2.29 17.56 -24.75
C ILE A 10 1.65 16.75 -25.87
N ILE A 11 1.07 15.59 -25.57
CA ILE A 11 0.43 14.73 -26.56
C ILE A 11 -0.71 15.47 -27.27
N SER A 12 -1.53 16.23 -26.54
CA SER A 12 -2.67 16.96 -27.10
C SER A 12 -2.26 18.08 -28.06
N VAL A 13 -1.05 18.60 -27.97
CA VAL A 13 -0.52 19.66 -28.82
C VAL A 13 0.31 19.11 -29.98
N VAL A 14 1.12 18.08 -29.73
CA VAL A 14 2.08 17.54 -30.71
C VAL A 14 1.41 16.57 -31.68
N VAL A 15 0.42 15.77 -31.20
CA VAL A 15 -0.24 14.77 -32.04
C VAL A 15 -1.45 15.39 -32.75
N PRO A 16 -1.50 15.35 -34.10
CA PRO A 16 -2.66 15.85 -34.87
C PRO A 16 -3.96 15.15 -34.40
N PHE A 17 -5.05 15.91 -34.28
CA PHE A 17 -6.37 15.47 -33.82
C PHE A 17 -6.47 15.03 -32.35
N ALA A 18 -5.39 15.11 -31.58
CA ALA A 18 -5.38 14.74 -30.17
C ALA A 18 -5.82 15.86 -29.21
N ALA A 19 -6.22 17.02 -29.71
CA ALA A 19 -6.60 18.18 -28.87
C ALA A 19 -7.68 17.86 -27.82
N GLY A 20 -8.61 16.94 -28.11
CA GLY A 20 -9.63 16.47 -27.16
C GLY A 20 -9.05 15.76 -25.93
N LEU A 21 -7.85 15.19 -26.01
CA LEU A 21 -7.18 14.53 -24.87
C LEU A 21 -6.81 15.54 -23.77
N ALA A 22 -6.69 16.83 -24.09
CA ALA A 22 -6.43 17.87 -23.09
C ALA A 22 -7.43 17.83 -21.93
N LEU A 23 -8.70 17.47 -22.20
CA LEU A 23 -9.71 17.31 -21.15
C LEU A 23 -9.33 16.25 -20.10
N LEU A 24 -8.62 15.18 -20.48
CA LEU A 24 -8.15 14.17 -19.53
C LEU A 24 -7.11 14.74 -18.56
N GLY A 25 -6.36 15.76 -18.94
CA GLY A 25 -5.40 16.45 -18.08
C GLY A 25 -6.07 17.16 -16.88
N THR A 26 -7.38 17.42 -16.95
CA THR A 26 -8.15 18.00 -15.85
C THR A 26 -8.36 17.01 -14.70
N VAL A 27 -8.29 15.70 -14.95
CA VAL A 27 -8.51 14.65 -13.94
C VAL A 27 -7.39 14.61 -12.91
N PRO A 28 -6.09 14.46 -13.28
CA PRO A 28 -5.00 14.45 -12.31
C PRO A 28 -4.89 15.77 -11.53
N THR A 29 -5.16 16.91 -12.15
CA THR A 29 -5.13 18.21 -11.49
C THR A 29 -6.32 18.40 -10.53
N GLY A 30 -7.49 17.90 -10.91
CA GLY A 30 -8.69 17.90 -10.06
C GLY A 30 -8.54 17.01 -8.82
N LEU A 31 -7.97 15.82 -8.98
CA LEU A 31 -7.64 14.91 -7.87
C LEU A 31 -6.60 15.55 -6.93
N LEU A 32 -5.57 16.20 -7.49
CA LEU A 32 -4.56 16.89 -6.71
C LEU A 32 -5.16 18.02 -5.88
N ALA A 33 -6.03 18.85 -6.47
CA ALA A 33 -6.71 19.95 -5.80
C ALA A 33 -7.74 19.49 -4.75
N TYR A 34 -8.37 18.33 -4.99
CA TYR A 34 -9.30 17.73 -4.04
C TYR A 34 -8.59 17.18 -2.79
N ARG A 35 -7.44 16.51 -2.98
CA ARG A 35 -6.75 15.76 -1.93
C ARG A 35 -5.70 16.58 -1.17
N TYR A 36 -5.05 17.56 -1.80
CA TYR A 36 -3.93 18.31 -1.24
C TYR A 36 -4.20 19.81 -1.11
N ARG A 37 -3.30 20.54 -0.43
CA ARG A 37 -3.38 21.99 -0.28
C ARG A 37 -3.06 22.72 -1.59
N LEU A 38 -3.56 23.96 -1.75
CA LEU A 38 -3.37 24.77 -2.96
C LEU A 38 -1.88 24.95 -3.33
N ARG A 39 -0.98 25.02 -2.35
CA ARG A 39 0.46 25.14 -2.58
C ARG A 39 1.04 23.97 -3.39
N VAL A 40 0.57 22.75 -3.13
CA VAL A 40 0.99 21.54 -3.88
C VAL A 40 0.50 21.58 -5.32
N LEU A 41 -0.74 22.05 -5.53
CA LEU A 41 -1.28 22.25 -6.87
C LEU A 41 -0.46 23.27 -7.66
N MET A 42 -0.09 24.41 -7.04
CA MET A 42 0.72 25.46 -7.67
C MET A 42 2.12 24.95 -8.05
N ALA A 43 2.80 24.25 -7.13
CA ALA A 43 4.10 23.66 -7.42
C ALA A 43 4.05 22.63 -8.57
N ALA A 44 3.04 21.75 -8.56
CA ALA A 44 2.83 20.79 -9.64
C ALA A 44 2.51 21.47 -10.97
N THR A 45 1.79 22.60 -10.95
CA THR A 45 1.46 23.41 -12.13
C THR A 45 2.72 24.03 -12.74
N VAL A 46 3.55 24.63 -11.92
CA VAL A 46 4.81 25.26 -12.39
C VAL A 46 5.70 24.19 -13.01
N ALA A 47 5.92 23.07 -12.33
CA ALA A 47 6.73 21.97 -12.85
C ALA A 47 6.18 21.41 -14.18
N ALA A 48 4.88 21.10 -14.22
CA ALA A 48 4.23 20.59 -15.44
C ALA A 48 4.27 21.60 -16.57
N GLY A 49 4.05 22.89 -16.26
CA GLY A 49 4.07 23.98 -17.22
C GLY A 49 5.45 24.20 -17.86
N VAL A 50 6.51 24.17 -17.05
CA VAL A 50 7.90 24.27 -17.55
C VAL A 50 8.23 23.09 -18.47
N ILE A 51 7.91 21.86 -18.07
CA ILE A 51 8.16 20.67 -18.90
C ILE A 51 7.39 20.76 -20.22
N ALA A 52 6.11 21.11 -20.17
CA ALA A 52 5.29 21.23 -21.37
C ALA A 52 5.75 22.38 -22.29
N PHE A 53 6.24 23.49 -21.72
CA PHE A 53 6.83 24.60 -22.48
C PHE A 53 8.10 24.19 -23.20
N LEU A 54 9.01 23.49 -22.53
CA LEU A 54 10.29 23.05 -23.13
C LEU A 54 10.10 22.05 -24.29
N ILE A 55 9.05 21.22 -24.25
CA ILE A 55 8.82 20.17 -25.25
C ILE A 55 7.85 20.61 -26.34
N ALA A 56 6.72 21.25 -25.99
CA ALA A 56 5.62 21.61 -26.88
C ALA A 56 5.40 23.14 -27.01
N GLY A 57 6.33 23.94 -26.51
CA GLY A 57 6.28 25.39 -26.60
C GLY A 57 5.12 26.02 -25.83
N LEU A 58 4.72 27.22 -26.26
CA LEU A 58 3.66 28.00 -25.60
C LEU A 58 2.30 27.28 -25.61
N GLY A 59 2.01 26.47 -26.65
CA GLY A 59 0.78 25.67 -26.74
C GLY A 59 0.67 24.64 -25.63
N GLY A 60 1.75 23.90 -25.33
CA GLY A 60 1.81 22.94 -24.24
C GLY A 60 1.63 23.61 -22.88
N PHE A 61 2.32 24.73 -22.65
CA PHE A 61 2.18 25.53 -21.43
C PHE A 61 0.74 25.98 -21.19
N MET A 62 0.10 26.58 -22.21
CA MET A 62 -1.27 27.05 -22.12
C MET A 62 -2.26 25.91 -21.87
N THR A 63 -2.04 24.75 -22.46
CA THR A 63 -2.85 23.56 -22.20
C THR A 63 -2.76 23.12 -20.74
N VAL A 64 -1.57 23.09 -20.15
CA VAL A 64 -1.40 22.80 -18.70
C VAL A 64 -2.15 23.80 -17.86
N VAL A 65 -2.04 25.11 -18.15
CA VAL A 65 -2.75 26.18 -17.41
C VAL A 65 -4.27 25.96 -17.47
N HIS A 66 -4.82 25.63 -18.64
CA HIS A 66 -6.25 25.33 -18.77
C HIS A 66 -6.66 24.07 -17.98
N CYS A 67 -5.89 22.99 -18.07
CA CYS A 67 -6.16 21.75 -17.32
C CYS A 67 -6.15 21.98 -15.81
N VAL A 68 -5.18 22.74 -15.33
CA VAL A 68 -5.05 23.07 -13.90
C VAL A 68 -6.17 24.00 -13.44
N TYR A 69 -6.53 24.98 -14.26
CA TYR A 69 -7.63 25.87 -13.93
C TYR A 69 -8.94 25.08 -13.79
N ILE A 70 -9.33 24.30 -14.79
CA ILE A 70 -10.60 23.54 -14.80
C ILE A 70 -10.59 22.45 -13.72
N GLY A 71 -9.57 21.62 -13.68
CA GLY A 71 -9.43 20.55 -12.70
C GLY A 71 -9.27 21.08 -11.28
N GLY A 72 -8.38 22.06 -11.09
CA GLY A 72 -8.14 22.71 -9.80
C GLY A 72 -9.38 23.39 -9.24
N LEU A 73 -10.09 24.15 -10.06
CA LEU A 73 -11.36 24.79 -9.68
C LEU A 73 -12.38 23.75 -9.22
N THR A 74 -12.59 22.70 -10.02
CA THR A 74 -13.52 21.61 -9.70
C THR A 74 -13.14 20.90 -8.39
N GLY A 75 -11.85 20.57 -8.22
CA GLY A 75 -11.36 19.91 -7.00
C GLY A 75 -11.53 20.76 -5.75
N VAL A 76 -11.20 22.06 -5.80
CA VAL A 76 -11.34 22.99 -4.66
C VAL A 76 -12.81 23.20 -4.30
N ILE A 77 -13.69 23.42 -5.28
CA ILE A 77 -15.13 23.64 -5.06
C ILE A 77 -15.75 22.41 -4.42
N LYS A 78 -15.42 21.22 -4.93
CA LYS A 78 -15.91 19.93 -4.39
C LYS A 78 -15.41 19.67 -2.97
N ARG A 79 -14.11 19.99 -2.69
CA ARG A 79 -13.55 19.90 -1.34
C ARG A 79 -14.26 20.80 -0.34
N LYS A 80 -14.68 22.01 -0.76
CA LYS A 80 -15.41 22.98 0.08
C LYS A 80 -16.91 22.70 0.16
N GLY A 81 -17.41 21.64 -0.47
CA GLY A 81 -18.84 21.27 -0.48
C GLY A 81 -19.75 22.26 -1.20
N ARG A 82 -19.20 23.12 -2.07
CA ARG A 82 -19.96 24.11 -2.83
C ARG A 82 -20.54 23.53 -4.11
N GLY A 83 -21.67 24.09 -4.58
CA GLY A 83 -22.42 23.58 -5.74
C GLY A 83 -22.07 24.23 -7.07
N THR A 84 -22.84 23.88 -8.11
CA THR A 84 -22.69 24.30 -9.51
C THR A 84 -22.71 25.82 -9.69
N LEU A 85 -23.49 26.54 -8.87
CA LEU A 85 -23.55 28.01 -8.93
C LEU A 85 -22.17 28.65 -8.71
N THR A 86 -21.37 28.10 -7.79
CA THR A 86 -20.00 28.59 -7.56
C THR A 86 -19.09 28.35 -8.78
N VAL A 87 -19.30 27.24 -9.51
CA VAL A 87 -18.56 26.96 -10.75
C VAL A 87 -18.91 28.01 -11.81
N ILE A 88 -20.20 28.31 -12.00
CA ILE A 88 -20.68 29.32 -12.99
C ILE A 88 -20.07 30.69 -12.68
N VAL A 89 -20.19 31.16 -11.45
CA VAL A 89 -19.68 32.50 -11.05
C VAL A 89 -18.14 32.56 -11.19
N SER A 90 -17.41 31.55 -10.70
CA SER A 90 -15.95 31.56 -10.80
C SER A 90 -15.44 31.40 -12.22
N SER A 91 -16.12 30.63 -13.09
CA SER A 91 -15.76 30.48 -14.49
C SER A 91 -16.07 31.74 -15.31
N LEU A 92 -17.14 32.45 -14.96
CA LEU A 92 -17.48 33.74 -15.60
C LEU A 92 -16.41 34.79 -15.27
N ILE A 93 -16.03 34.92 -13.98
CA ILE A 93 -14.98 35.85 -13.56
C ILE A 93 -13.65 35.52 -14.27
N ALA A 94 -13.28 34.27 -14.33
CA ALA A 94 -12.07 33.85 -15.03
C ALA A 94 -12.17 34.08 -16.54
N GLY A 95 -13.32 33.82 -17.15
CA GLY A 95 -13.56 34.08 -18.58
C GLY A 95 -13.35 35.54 -18.93
N VAL A 96 -13.92 36.44 -18.14
CA VAL A 96 -13.71 37.89 -18.31
C VAL A 96 -12.23 38.26 -18.12
N ALA A 97 -11.54 37.72 -17.10
CA ALA A 97 -10.14 38.01 -16.87
C ALA A 97 -9.23 37.52 -18.02
N PHE A 98 -9.45 36.28 -18.50
CA PHE A 98 -8.71 35.73 -19.63
C PHE A 98 -9.04 36.49 -20.93
N GLY A 99 -10.29 36.85 -21.14
CA GLY A 99 -10.73 37.67 -22.28
C GLY A 99 -10.06 39.03 -22.30
N ALA A 100 -10.07 39.73 -21.14
CA ALA A 100 -9.42 41.03 -20.99
C ALA A 100 -7.91 40.97 -21.23
N MET A 101 -7.24 39.94 -20.72
CA MET A 101 -5.81 39.70 -20.95
C MET A 101 -5.51 39.51 -22.45
N ASN A 102 -6.31 38.72 -23.16
CA ASN A 102 -6.12 38.50 -24.59
C ASN A 102 -6.44 39.77 -25.43
N VAL A 103 -7.46 40.52 -25.05
CA VAL A 103 -7.77 41.84 -25.68
C VAL A 103 -6.60 42.77 -25.47
N GLY A 104 -6.05 42.85 -24.22
CA GLY A 104 -4.86 43.65 -23.92
C GLY A 104 -3.64 43.24 -24.74
N ALA A 105 -3.38 41.91 -24.83
CA ALA A 105 -2.27 41.40 -25.64
C ALA A 105 -2.41 41.78 -27.13
N LEU A 106 -3.60 41.63 -27.72
CA LEU A 106 -3.84 41.96 -29.14
C LEU A 106 -3.93 43.49 -29.40
N THR A 107 -4.21 44.31 -28.41
CA THR A 107 -4.11 45.78 -28.55
C THR A 107 -2.65 46.22 -28.64
N VAL A 108 -1.74 45.57 -27.87
CA VAL A 108 -0.30 45.83 -27.93
C VAL A 108 0.32 45.23 -29.21
N MET A 109 -0.05 43.99 -29.56
CA MET A 109 0.51 43.25 -30.69
C MET A 109 -0.25 43.59 -32.00
N THR A 110 -0.18 44.82 -32.45
CA THR A 110 -0.96 45.33 -33.61
C THR A 110 -0.71 44.53 -34.88
N ARG A 111 0.55 44.12 -35.15
CA ARG A 111 0.88 43.31 -36.34
C ARG A 111 0.20 41.94 -36.34
N LEU A 112 0.19 41.26 -35.18
CA LEU A 112 -0.48 39.98 -35.00
C LEU A 112 -2.00 40.11 -35.16
N ARG A 113 -2.59 41.14 -34.57
CA ARG A 113 -4.01 41.46 -34.74
C ARG A 113 -4.40 41.62 -36.19
N HIS A 114 -3.66 42.45 -36.95
CA HIS A 114 -3.92 42.66 -38.39
C HIS A 114 -3.83 41.36 -39.20
N LEU A 115 -2.87 40.48 -38.85
CA LEU A 115 -2.71 39.19 -39.49
C LEU A 115 -3.91 38.29 -39.23
N ILE A 116 -4.36 38.20 -37.97
CA ILE A 116 -5.54 37.43 -37.55
C ILE A 116 -6.78 37.94 -38.29
N PHE A 117 -6.99 39.27 -38.36
CA PHE A 117 -8.14 39.86 -39.05
C PHE A 117 -8.12 39.54 -40.55
N LYS A 118 -6.98 39.60 -41.21
CA LYS A 118 -6.83 39.17 -42.61
C LYS A 118 -7.21 37.72 -42.82
N VAL A 119 -6.78 36.82 -41.94
CA VAL A 119 -7.11 35.39 -42.04
C VAL A 119 -8.61 35.16 -41.83
N ILE A 120 -9.24 35.83 -40.87
CA ILE A 120 -10.68 35.72 -40.64
C ILE A 120 -11.46 36.22 -41.84
N THR A 121 -11.07 37.37 -42.41
CA THR A 121 -11.72 37.94 -43.60
C THR A 121 -11.55 37.03 -44.81
N ALA A 122 -10.34 36.48 -45.06
CA ALA A 122 -10.10 35.57 -46.15
C ALA A 122 -10.91 34.26 -46.04
N ASN A 123 -11.04 33.71 -44.83
CA ASN A 123 -11.88 32.54 -44.58
C ASN A 123 -13.38 32.86 -44.83
N ALA A 124 -13.84 34.03 -44.41
CA ALA A 124 -15.22 34.48 -44.67
C ALA A 124 -15.49 34.68 -46.17
N ASP A 125 -14.55 35.27 -46.91
CA ASP A 125 -14.64 35.42 -48.33
C ASP A 125 -14.66 34.07 -49.05
N GLY A 126 -13.81 33.11 -48.65
CA GLY A 126 -13.84 31.73 -49.14
C GLY A 126 -15.16 31.02 -48.85
N GLY A 127 -15.69 31.15 -47.63
CA GLY A 127 -16.99 30.63 -47.25
C GLY A 127 -18.16 31.24 -48.04
N ALA A 128 -18.14 32.57 -48.24
CA ALA A 128 -19.13 33.26 -49.04
C ALA A 128 -19.06 32.85 -50.51
N ALA A 129 -17.86 32.68 -51.09
CA ALA A 129 -17.68 32.17 -52.44
C ALA A 129 -18.25 30.75 -52.60
N PHE A 130 -18.03 29.86 -51.60
CA PHE A 130 -18.63 28.54 -51.60
C PHE A 130 -20.16 28.58 -51.54
N LEU A 131 -20.75 29.41 -50.66
CA LEU A 131 -22.20 29.59 -50.56
C LEU A 131 -22.80 30.13 -51.86
N ASN A 132 -22.13 31.08 -52.50
CA ASN A 132 -22.56 31.59 -53.81
C ASN A 132 -22.53 30.50 -54.89
N ARG A 133 -21.55 29.59 -54.87
CA ARG A 133 -21.44 28.47 -55.81
C ARG A 133 -22.61 27.49 -55.68
N ILE A 134 -23.16 27.33 -54.49
CA ILE A 134 -24.35 26.50 -54.22
C ILE A 134 -25.66 27.31 -54.28
N HIS A 135 -25.63 28.47 -54.90
CA HIS A 135 -26.79 29.36 -55.13
C HIS A 135 -27.42 29.94 -53.85
N MET A 136 -26.70 30.02 -52.74
CA MET A 136 -27.15 30.60 -51.46
C MET A 136 -26.62 32.05 -51.30
N GLN A 137 -27.08 32.97 -52.15
CA GLN A 137 -26.57 34.36 -52.18
C GLN A 137 -26.92 35.19 -50.94
N GLY A 138 -28.13 34.99 -50.35
CA GLY A 138 -28.51 35.63 -49.08
C GLY A 138 -27.61 35.30 -47.93
N PRO A 139 -27.44 34.00 -47.58
CA PRO A 139 -26.51 33.56 -46.55
C PRO A 139 -25.05 33.96 -46.78
N ALA A 140 -24.59 34.08 -48.04
CA ALA A 140 -23.24 34.54 -48.36
C ALA A 140 -23.03 36.02 -48.00
N ALA A 141 -24.03 36.88 -48.29
CA ALA A 141 -24.01 38.31 -47.92
C ALA A 141 -24.08 38.48 -46.38
N ASP A 142 -24.95 37.72 -45.72
CA ASP A 142 -25.10 37.73 -44.25
C ASP A 142 -23.81 37.29 -43.53
N LEU A 143 -23.14 36.28 -44.03
CA LEU A 143 -21.84 35.82 -43.47
C LEU A 143 -20.81 36.95 -43.46
N LYS A 144 -20.66 37.67 -44.60
CA LYS A 144 -19.74 38.82 -44.69
C LYS A 144 -20.14 39.94 -43.73
N ARG A 145 -21.42 40.21 -43.62
CA ARG A 145 -21.95 41.26 -42.73
C ARG A 145 -21.70 40.91 -41.25
N TYR A 146 -21.95 39.66 -40.82
CA TYR A 146 -21.71 39.23 -39.45
C TYR A 146 -20.24 39.23 -39.11
N VAL A 147 -19.36 38.81 -40.03
CA VAL A 147 -17.91 38.85 -39.81
C VAL A 147 -17.40 40.28 -39.70
N ALA A 148 -17.86 41.20 -40.60
CA ALA A 148 -17.50 42.60 -40.50
C ALA A 148 -17.96 43.26 -39.20
N PHE A 149 -19.18 42.95 -38.74
CA PHE A 149 -19.68 43.36 -37.42
C PHE A 149 -18.82 42.81 -36.27
N GLY A 150 -18.48 41.51 -36.31
CA GLY A 150 -17.63 40.88 -35.30
C GLY A 150 -16.23 41.49 -35.27
N LEU A 151 -15.62 41.81 -36.39
CA LEU A 151 -14.32 42.47 -36.48
C LEU A 151 -14.37 43.93 -36.00
N HIS A 152 -15.49 44.63 -36.19
CA HIS A 152 -15.68 45.99 -35.69
C HIS A 152 -15.73 46.02 -34.14
N TYR A 153 -16.45 45.04 -33.55
CA TYR A 153 -16.61 44.92 -32.09
C TYR A 153 -15.73 43.81 -31.50
N TRP A 154 -14.55 43.57 -32.08
CA TRP A 154 -13.71 42.41 -31.76
C TRP A 154 -13.35 42.28 -30.25
N GLN A 155 -13.18 43.43 -29.53
CA GLN A 155 -12.89 43.40 -28.10
C GLN A 155 -14.02 42.73 -27.30
N TRP A 156 -15.26 43.14 -27.56
CA TRP A 156 -16.43 42.58 -26.88
C TRP A 156 -16.74 41.16 -27.32
N MET A 157 -16.51 40.84 -28.59
CA MET A 157 -16.67 39.48 -29.10
C MET A 157 -15.66 38.52 -28.46
N MET A 158 -14.42 38.96 -28.27
CA MET A 158 -13.41 38.18 -27.54
C MET A 158 -13.76 37.97 -26.08
N LEU A 159 -14.18 39.02 -25.36
CA LEU A 159 -14.64 38.88 -23.99
C LEU A 159 -15.80 37.88 -23.87
N LEU A 160 -16.76 37.97 -24.76
CA LEU A 160 -17.91 37.07 -24.80
C LEU A 160 -17.46 35.62 -25.08
N TYR A 161 -16.62 35.44 -26.11
CA TYR A 161 -16.09 34.14 -26.52
C TYR A 161 -15.36 33.43 -25.36
N TYR A 162 -14.42 34.11 -24.69
CA TYR A 162 -13.70 33.54 -23.55
C TYR A 162 -14.62 33.28 -22.37
N SER A 163 -15.56 34.18 -22.06
CA SER A 163 -16.49 34.01 -20.95
C SER A 163 -17.38 32.78 -21.12
N ILE A 164 -17.98 32.63 -22.32
CA ILE A 164 -18.86 31.51 -22.65
C ILE A 164 -18.01 30.22 -22.77
N GLY A 165 -16.90 30.27 -23.47
CA GLY A 165 -16.02 29.09 -23.68
C GLY A 165 -15.49 28.49 -22.38
N ILE A 166 -14.94 29.33 -21.50
CA ILE A 166 -14.42 28.88 -20.20
C ILE A 166 -15.57 28.37 -19.31
N MET A 167 -16.74 29.00 -19.34
CA MET A 167 -17.90 28.54 -18.59
C MET A 167 -18.37 27.15 -19.07
N ILE A 168 -18.54 26.95 -20.38
CA ILE A 168 -18.97 25.66 -20.93
C ILE A 168 -17.97 24.55 -20.58
N VAL A 169 -16.67 24.77 -20.80
CA VAL A 169 -15.62 23.77 -20.53
C VAL A 169 -15.52 23.49 -19.03
N SER A 170 -15.68 24.51 -18.17
CA SER A 170 -15.71 24.34 -16.72
C SER A 170 -16.93 23.53 -16.25
N LEU A 171 -18.09 23.73 -16.85
CA LEU A 171 -19.30 22.95 -16.53
C LEU A 171 -19.20 21.50 -16.99
N ILE A 172 -18.65 21.25 -18.18
CA ILE A 172 -18.36 19.88 -18.65
C ILE A 172 -17.35 19.19 -17.71
N GLY A 173 -16.26 19.88 -17.39
CA GLY A 173 -15.26 19.39 -16.44
C GLY A 173 -15.85 19.11 -15.07
N TRP A 174 -16.69 20.00 -14.54
CA TRP A 174 -17.42 19.80 -13.29
C TRP A 174 -18.32 18.57 -13.35
N TRP A 175 -19.12 18.41 -14.39
CA TRP A 175 -20.03 17.29 -14.56
C TRP A 175 -19.27 15.95 -14.63
N ALA A 176 -18.23 15.85 -15.45
CA ALA A 176 -17.44 14.64 -15.61
C ALA A 176 -16.64 14.28 -14.35
N LEU A 177 -15.89 15.27 -13.82
CA LEU A 177 -14.99 15.06 -12.69
C LEU A 177 -15.74 14.84 -11.37
N SER A 178 -16.90 15.51 -11.18
CA SER A 178 -17.67 15.33 -9.95
C SER A 178 -18.22 13.90 -9.82
N ARG A 179 -18.64 13.27 -10.93
CA ARG A 179 -19.06 11.85 -10.94
C ARG A 179 -17.91 10.92 -10.62
N LEU A 180 -16.72 11.18 -11.16
CA LEU A 180 -15.53 10.39 -10.86
C LEU A 180 -15.14 10.51 -9.38
N LEU A 181 -15.11 11.74 -8.85
CA LEU A 181 -14.78 12.00 -7.45
C LEU A 181 -15.81 11.39 -6.49
N GLU A 182 -17.10 11.39 -6.84
CA GLU A 182 -18.14 10.74 -6.04
C GLU A 182 -18.00 9.22 -6.01
N ARG A 183 -17.64 8.60 -7.14
CA ARG A 183 -17.35 7.15 -7.17
C ARG A 183 -16.13 6.81 -6.31
N MET A 184 -15.09 7.63 -6.34
CA MET A 184 -13.90 7.44 -5.51
C MET A 184 -14.18 7.66 -4.00
N ARG A 185 -15.14 8.53 -3.66
CA ARG A 185 -15.55 8.78 -2.28
C ARG A 185 -16.28 7.57 -1.66
N ARG A 186 -16.87 6.70 -2.47
CA ARG A 186 -17.56 5.47 -2.03
C ARG A 186 -16.62 4.30 -1.75
N ILE A 187 -15.32 4.43 -2.05
CA ILE A 187 -14.32 3.43 -1.67
C ILE A 187 -13.99 3.71 -0.19
N PRO A 188 -14.43 2.85 0.75
CA PRO A 188 -14.13 3.05 2.16
C PRO A 188 -12.61 2.93 2.33
N ASP A 189 -11.98 3.97 2.83
CA ASP A 189 -10.58 3.90 3.25
C ASP A 189 -10.59 3.28 4.64
N VAL A 190 -10.59 1.96 4.70
CA VAL A 190 -10.78 1.14 5.91
C VAL A 190 -9.74 1.47 6.99
N HIS A 191 -8.61 2.07 6.60
CA HIS A 191 -7.48 2.39 7.47
C HIS A 191 -7.35 3.88 7.81
N LYS A 192 -8.23 4.76 7.29
CA LYS A 192 -8.25 6.13 7.78
C LYS A 192 -9.09 6.21 9.03
N LEU A 193 -8.47 6.69 10.09
CA LEU A 193 -9.15 7.36 11.18
C LEU A 193 -9.91 8.52 10.53
N ASP A 194 -11.25 8.36 10.38
CA ASP A 194 -12.07 9.37 9.72
C ASP A 194 -12.07 10.65 10.56
N ALA A 195 -11.18 11.58 10.18
CA ALA A 195 -11.19 12.95 10.71
C ALA A 195 -12.44 13.75 10.27
N ARG A 196 -13.50 13.06 9.78
CA ARG A 196 -14.69 13.69 9.18
C ARG A 196 -15.96 13.65 9.99
N ASP A 197 -16.05 12.84 11.04
CA ASP A 197 -17.17 12.93 11.96
C ASP A 197 -16.78 13.79 13.17
N GLY A 198 -17.04 15.08 13.05
CA GLY A 198 -17.29 15.95 14.18
C GLY A 198 -16.11 16.38 15.03
N SER A 199 -14.88 16.18 14.66
CA SER A 199 -13.76 16.87 15.31
C SER A 199 -13.61 18.32 14.79
N ARG A 200 -14.63 19.13 14.92
CA ARG A 200 -14.44 20.48 15.43
C ARG A 200 -13.79 20.25 16.78
N GLY A 201 -12.48 20.47 16.86
CA GLY A 201 -11.59 20.20 17.95
C GLY A 201 -12.26 19.69 19.21
N GLU A 202 -11.88 18.49 19.65
CA GLU A 202 -11.81 18.29 21.09
C GLU A 202 -10.83 19.35 21.59
N GLU A 203 -11.32 20.56 21.82
CA GLU A 203 -10.62 21.69 22.45
C GLU A 203 -10.48 21.43 23.97
N GLY A 204 -10.33 20.16 24.34
CA GLY A 204 -10.06 19.73 25.70
C GLY A 204 -8.59 19.43 25.92
N ALA A 205 -8.15 19.50 27.16
CA ALA A 205 -6.84 19.01 27.56
C ALA A 205 -6.66 17.56 27.10
N VAL A 206 -5.46 17.23 26.60
CA VAL A 206 -5.15 15.85 26.19
C VAL A 206 -5.19 14.95 27.42
N GLY A 207 -5.96 13.86 27.37
CA GLY A 207 -6.13 12.91 28.46
C GLY A 207 -6.74 11.60 27.93
N PRO A 208 -5.96 10.75 27.23
CA PRO A 208 -6.46 9.52 26.62
C PRO A 208 -6.76 8.41 27.64
N VAL A 209 -6.14 8.46 28.83
CA VAL A 209 -6.28 7.48 29.91
C VAL A 209 -6.57 8.16 31.24
N PRO A 210 -7.29 7.51 32.18
CA PRO A 210 -7.91 6.20 32.02
C PRO A 210 -9.01 6.20 30.95
N VAL A 211 -9.21 5.08 30.26
CA VAL A 211 -10.29 4.94 29.28
C VAL A 211 -11.19 3.77 29.68
N ARG A 212 -12.50 4.01 29.65
CA ARG A 212 -13.54 3.02 29.92
C ARG A 212 -14.43 2.86 28.70
N LEU A 213 -14.53 1.63 28.22
CA LEU A 213 -15.46 1.19 27.19
C LEU A 213 -16.59 0.46 27.87
N ASP A 214 -17.84 0.85 27.61
CA ASP A 214 -19.02 0.15 28.11
C ASP A 214 -19.89 -0.34 26.96
N ARG A 215 -20.01 -1.66 26.83
CA ARG A 215 -20.80 -2.39 25.82
C ARG A 215 -20.56 -1.88 24.39
N VAL A 216 -19.32 -1.62 24.05
CA VAL A 216 -18.90 -1.08 22.77
C VAL A 216 -19.01 -2.14 21.68
N ARG A 217 -19.68 -1.78 20.57
CA ARG A 217 -19.74 -2.57 19.33
C ARG A 217 -19.33 -1.71 18.15
N PHE A 218 -18.80 -2.35 17.13
CA PHE A 218 -18.47 -1.65 15.90
C PHE A 218 -18.80 -2.48 14.65
N ARG A 219 -19.48 -1.80 13.70
CA ARG A 219 -19.81 -2.35 12.38
C ARG A 219 -19.37 -1.40 11.31
N TYR A 220 -18.64 -1.92 10.32
CA TYR A 220 -18.25 -1.12 9.16
C TYR A 220 -19.45 -0.81 8.26
N PRO A 221 -19.52 0.40 7.65
CA PRO A 221 -20.59 0.76 6.73
C PRO A 221 -20.69 -0.24 5.56
N GLY A 222 -21.88 -0.76 5.31
CA GLY A 222 -22.13 -1.71 4.22
C GLY A 222 -21.88 -3.18 4.55
N THR A 223 -21.53 -3.52 5.80
CA THR A 223 -21.43 -4.91 6.26
C THR A 223 -22.64 -5.30 7.10
N SER A 224 -23.01 -6.59 7.09
CA SER A 224 -24.07 -7.14 7.93
C SER A 224 -23.58 -7.67 9.28
N GLN A 225 -22.26 -7.88 9.41
CA GLN A 225 -21.63 -8.45 10.60
C GLN A 225 -20.87 -7.39 11.39
N ASP A 226 -20.85 -7.54 12.71
CA ASP A 226 -20.06 -6.68 13.61
C ASP A 226 -18.58 -7.05 13.48
N ALA A 227 -17.74 -6.06 13.26
CA ALA A 227 -16.28 -6.20 13.23
C ALA A 227 -15.70 -6.24 14.65
N LEU A 228 -16.35 -5.61 15.62
CA LEU A 228 -16.12 -5.77 17.04
C LEU A 228 -17.46 -6.06 17.69
N ARG A 229 -17.56 -7.22 18.34
CA ARG A 229 -18.72 -7.60 19.15
C ARG A 229 -18.74 -6.82 20.45
N GLU A 230 -19.80 -6.94 21.22
CA GLU A 230 -19.97 -6.21 22.48
C GLU A 230 -18.80 -6.48 23.44
N LEU A 231 -18.11 -5.40 23.80
CA LEU A 231 -16.95 -5.45 24.69
C LEU A 231 -17.04 -4.33 25.72
N SER A 232 -16.76 -4.67 26.99
CA SER A 232 -16.52 -3.70 28.06
C SER A 232 -15.09 -3.85 28.56
N LEU A 233 -14.38 -2.74 28.65
CA LEU A 233 -12.97 -2.69 28.99
C LEU A 233 -12.65 -1.41 29.76
N GLU A 234 -11.87 -1.52 30.82
CA GLU A 234 -11.26 -0.37 31.50
C GLU A 234 -9.74 -0.49 31.39
N LEU A 235 -9.07 0.58 30.96
CA LEU A 235 -7.62 0.68 30.89
C LEU A 235 -7.15 1.79 31.82
N ARG A 236 -6.23 1.49 32.71
CA ARG A 236 -5.71 2.40 33.73
C ARG A 236 -4.40 3.05 33.28
N VAL A 237 -4.04 4.14 33.95
CA VAL A 237 -2.74 4.81 33.71
C VAL A 237 -1.59 3.89 34.11
N GLY A 238 -0.64 3.67 33.21
CA GLY A 238 0.54 2.84 33.45
C GLY A 238 0.26 1.33 33.40
N GLU A 239 -0.96 0.88 33.06
CA GLU A 239 -1.31 -0.54 32.94
C GLU A 239 -0.80 -1.12 31.62
N HIS A 240 -0.26 -2.34 31.65
CA HIS A 240 0.08 -3.12 30.46
C HIS A 240 -0.99 -4.18 30.21
N VAL A 241 -1.74 -4.01 29.13
CA VAL A 241 -2.80 -4.93 28.71
C VAL A 241 -2.42 -5.57 27.38
N ALA A 242 -2.43 -6.91 27.32
CA ALA A 242 -2.32 -7.65 26.08
C ALA A 242 -3.71 -7.95 25.51
N ILE A 243 -3.85 -7.81 24.19
CA ILE A 243 -5.06 -8.18 23.45
C ILE A 243 -4.71 -9.34 22.52
N THR A 244 -5.37 -10.49 22.74
CA THR A 244 -5.21 -11.68 21.92
C THR A 244 -6.49 -12.04 21.19
N GLY A 245 -6.44 -13.02 20.29
CA GLY A 245 -7.58 -13.55 19.56
C GLY A 245 -7.27 -13.84 18.09
N PRO A 246 -8.12 -14.61 17.40
CA PRO A 246 -7.93 -15.00 16.01
C PRO A 246 -8.02 -13.81 15.04
N ASN A 247 -7.61 -14.02 13.80
CA ASN A 247 -7.78 -13.01 12.76
C ASN A 247 -9.27 -12.76 12.50
N GLY A 248 -9.64 -11.47 12.45
CA GLY A 248 -11.03 -11.06 12.31
C GLY A 248 -11.81 -10.92 13.62
N SER A 249 -11.22 -11.18 14.80
CA SER A 249 -11.88 -11.03 16.11
C SER A 249 -12.13 -9.57 16.52
N GLY A 250 -11.62 -8.60 15.75
CA GLY A 250 -11.85 -7.16 16.03
C GLY A 250 -10.67 -6.45 16.71
N LYS A 251 -9.47 -7.07 16.86
CA LYS A 251 -8.30 -6.46 17.49
C LYS A 251 -7.96 -5.09 16.91
N THR A 252 -7.78 -5.01 15.59
CA THR A 252 -7.49 -3.74 14.91
C THR A 252 -8.65 -2.74 15.02
N THR A 253 -9.90 -3.22 15.07
CA THR A 253 -11.07 -2.36 15.28
C THR A 253 -11.08 -1.77 16.69
N LEU A 254 -10.74 -2.57 17.70
CA LEU A 254 -10.60 -2.11 19.09
C LEU A 254 -9.45 -1.09 19.20
N MET A 255 -8.30 -1.35 18.56
CA MET A 255 -7.21 -0.39 18.46
C MET A 255 -7.68 0.97 17.92
N LEU A 256 -8.46 0.96 16.83
CA LEU A 256 -8.96 2.19 16.21
C LEU A 256 -9.92 2.94 17.14
N ILE A 257 -10.75 2.23 17.93
CA ILE A 257 -11.65 2.83 18.93
C ILE A 257 -10.84 3.46 20.06
N LEU A 258 -9.83 2.77 20.56
CA LEU A 258 -8.90 3.33 21.54
C LEU A 258 -8.13 4.54 21.00
N ALA A 259 -7.83 4.57 19.72
CA ALA A 259 -7.21 5.69 19.01
C ALA A 259 -8.18 6.83 18.63
N GLY A 260 -9.46 6.75 19.05
CA GLY A 260 -10.44 7.84 18.89
C GLY A 260 -11.53 7.61 17.86
N ARG A 261 -11.66 6.41 17.27
CA ARG A 261 -12.79 6.08 16.40
C ARG A 261 -14.07 5.90 17.23
N HIS A 262 -15.17 6.51 16.81
CA HIS A 262 -16.45 6.35 17.47
C HIS A 262 -17.02 4.94 17.25
N PRO A 263 -17.49 4.26 18.31
CA PRO A 263 -18.19 2.98 18.18
C PRO A 263 -19.54 3.15 17.49
N THR A 264 -20.10 2.05 16.95
CA THR A 264 -21.46 2.05 16.40
C THR A 264 -22.51 2.07 17.51
N SER A 265 -22.21 1.44 18.65
CA SER A 265 -23.01 1.47 19.88
C SER A 265 -22.13 1.29 21.11
N GLY A 266 -22.66 1.62 22.29
CA GLY A 266 -21.89 1.69 23.53
C GLY A 266 -21.25 3.06 23.74
N THR A 267 -20.52 3.22 24.85
CA THR A 267 -19.88 4.49 25.22
C THR A 267 -18.38 4.31 25.46
N VAL A 268 -17.62 5.38 25.18
CA VAL A 268 -16.18 5.47 25.46
C VAL A 268 -15.97 6.72 26.31
N GLU A 269 -15.58 6.52 27.55
CA GLU A 269 -15.36 7.59 28.53
C GLU A 269 -13.85 7.81 28.74
N ARG A 270 -13.43 9.08 28.76
CA ARG A 270 -12.03 9.53 28.94
C ARG A 270 -12.00 10.86 29.68
N PRO A 271 -10.92 11.17 30.42
CA PRO A 271 -10.80 12.46 31.10
C PRO A 271 -10.56 13.65 30.15
N GLY A 272 -10.11 13.40 28.91
CA GLY A 272 -9.85 14.43 27.92
C GLY A 272 -9.78 13.91 26.50
N ALA A 273 -9.21 14.71 25.60
CA ALA A 273 -9.06 14.36 24.21
C ALA A 273 -8.07 13.19 24.01
N VAL A 274 -8.29 12.36 22.98
CA VAL A 274 -7.38 11.25 22.59
C VAL A 274 -5.97 11.74 22.28
N GLY A 275 -5.86 12.93 21.66
CA GLY A 275 -4.57 13.51 21.32
C GLY A 275 -3.70 12.63 20.44
N LEU A 276 -4.27 11.94 19.43
CA LEU A 276 -3.52 11.04 18.55
C LEU A 276 -2.34 11.75 17.90
N GLY A 277 -1.12 11.24 18.14
CA GLY A 277 0.14 11.82 17.65
C GLY A 277 0.54 13.15 18.29
N LYS A 278 -0.19 13.62 19.30
CA LYS A 278 0.17 14.82 20.08
C LYS A 278 1.02 14.43 21.30
N LEU A 279 1.74 15.41 21.83
CA LEU A 279 2.51 15.26 23.07
C LEU A 279 1.56 14.90 24.23
N GLY A 280 1.92 13.89 25.03
CA GLY A 280 1.10 13.37 26.14
C GLY A 280 -0.17 12.64 25.70
N GLY A 281 -0.37 12.42 24.40
CA GLY A 281 -1.58 11.78 23.84
C GLY A 281 -1.46 10.28 23.60
N THR A 282 -2.17 9.82 22.59
CA THR A 282 -2.12 8.42 22.13
C THR A 282 -1.11 8.28 20.99
N ALA A 283 -0.19 7.31 21.10
CA ALA A 283 0.70 6.91 20.03
C ALA A 283 0.37 5.50 19.54
N LEU A 284 0.60 5.26 18.23
CA LEU A 284 0.39 3.97 17.59
C LEU A 284 1.70 3.48 17.00
N VAL A 285 2.02 2.20 17.23
CA VAL A 285 3.05 1.46 16.49
C VAL A 285 2.36 0.34 15.74
N LEU A 286 2.43 0.37 14.41
CA LEU A 286 1.70 -0.55 13.53
C LEU A 286 2.56 -1.76 13.16
N GLN A 287 1.92 -2.83 12.72
CA GLN A 287 2.52 -4.06 12.25
C GLN A 287 3.55 -3.84 11.11
N HIS A 288 3.29 -2.87 10.23
CA HIS A 288 4.16 -2.53 9.09
C HIS A 288 4.87 -1.19 9.33
N PRO A 289 6.08 -1.18 9.90
CA PRO A 289 6.79 0.05 10.25
C PRO A 289 7.11 0.93 9.04
N GLU A 290 7.29 0.35 7.84
CA GLU A 290 7.56 1.07 6.60
C GLU A 290 6.45 2.08 6.24
N SER A 291 5.23 1.84 6.72
CA SER A 291 4.10 2.76 6.51
C SER A 291 4.13 3.98 7.44
N GLN A 292 4.93 3.94 8.49
CA GLN A 292 5.03 4.99 9.50
C GLN A 292 6.28 5.87 9.36
N VAL A 293 7.36 5.35 8.76
CA VAL A 293 8.61 6.08 8.55
C VAL A 293 8.44 7.10 7.44
N LEU A 294 8.74 8.36 7.75
CA LEU A 294 8.57 9.52 6.88
C LEU A 294 9.90 10.27 6.63
N GLY A 295 10.81 10.23 7.58
CA GLY A 295 12.12 10.84 7.49
C GLY A 295 13.10 10.02 6.64
N THR A 296 14.02 10.69 5.97
CA THR A 296 15.12 10.03 5.25
C THR A 296 16.28 9.67 6.16
N ARG A 297 16.44 10.35 7.30
CA ARG A 297 17.40 10.03 8.36
C ARG A 297 16.67 9.58 9.61
N VAL A 298 17.29 8.68 10.36
CA VAL A 298 16.74 8.12 11.60
C VAL A 298 16.39 9.23 12.60
N ALA A 299 17.30 10.18 12.83
CA ALA A 299 17.05 11.29 13.75
C ALA A 299 15.88 12.18 13.31
N ASP A 300 15.77 12.47 12.00
CA ASP A 300 14.69 13.31 11.45
C ASP A 300 13.33 12.64 11.62
N ASP A 301 13.27 11.31 11.51
CA ASP A 301 12.03 10.54 11.66
C ASP A 301 11.53 10.56 13.11
N VAL A 302 12.44 10.43 14.09
CA VAL A 302 12.09 10.50 15.52
C VAL A 302 11.39 11.80 15.88
N VAL A 303 11.89 12.94 15.37
CA VAL A 303 11.34 14.27 15.69
C VAL A 303 10.23 14.72 14.72
N TRP A 304 9.92 13.91 13.71
CA TRP A 304 8.97 14.27 12.66
C TRP A 304 7.59 14.62 13.22
N GLY A 305 7.12 15.85 12.92
CA GLY A 305 5.76 16.30 13.31
C GLY A 305 5.61 16.73 14.77
N LEU A 306 6.69 16.81 15.54
CA LEU A 306 6.69 17.44 16.85
C LEU A 306 6.55 18.97 16.75
N PRO A 307 5.99 19.65 17.77
CA PRO A 307 5.91 21.09 17.80
C PRO A 307 7.31 21.74 17.69
N PRO A 308 7.45 22.86 16.95
CA PRO A 308 8.72 23.58 16.89
C PRO A 308 9.19 23.99 18.29
N GLY A 309 10.46 23.73 18.60
CA GLY A 309 11.06 24.06 19.91
C GLY A 309 10.88 22.99 20.98
N THR A 310 10.35 21.80 20.63
CA THR A 310 10.37 20.66 21.55
C THR A 310 11.80 20.14 21.66
N GLU A 311 12.39 20.25 22.84
CA GLU A 311 13.73 19.70 23.13
C GLU A 311 13.60 18.19 23.42
N ILE A 312 14.23 17.36 22.57
CA ILE A 312 14.25 15.90 22.70
C ILE A 312 15.67 15.41 22.56
N ASP A 313 16.06 14.60 23.50
CA ASP A 313 17.31 13.82 23.44
C ASP A 313 17.11 12.59 22.55
N VAL A 314 17.36 12.77 21.23
CA VAL A 314 17.19 11.74 20.20
C VAL A 314 18.15 10.56 20.46
N ASP A 315 19.39 10.83 20.86
CA ASP A 315 20.39 9.79 21.08
C ASP A 315 20.01 8.89 22.28
N ARG A 316 19.44 9.46 23.33
CA ARG A 316 18.90 8.72 24.46
C ARG A 316 17.74 7.80 24.03
N LEU A 317 16.76 8.35 23.29
CA LEU A 317 15.62 7.57 22.81
C LEU A 317 16.04 6.44 21.88
N LEU A 318 16.97 6.70 20.96
CA LEU A 318 17.54 5.68 20.10
C LEU A 318 18.31 4.63 20.91
N GLY A 319 19.02 5.03 21.95
CA GLY A 319 19.67 4.12 22.89
C GLY A 319 18.68 3.23 23.63
N GLU A 320 17.54 3.77 24.10
CA GLU A 320 16.48 3.02 24.78
C GLU A 320 15.86 1.90 23.92
N VAL A 321 15.74 2.12 22.61
CA VAL A 321 15.21 1.14 21.65
C VAL A 321 16.30 0.28 20.98
N GLY A 322 17.57 0.42 21.39
CA GLY A 322 18.69 -0.34 20.84
C GLY A 322 19.10 0.08 19.41
N LEU A 323 18.93 1.36 19.08
CA LEU A 323 19.39 2.00 17.83
C LEU A 323 20.50 3.04 18.08
N GLY A 324 21.18 2.99 19.22
CA GLY A 324 22.28 3.90 19.55
C GLY A 324 23.34 3.95 18.46
N GLY A 325 23.78 5.17 18.11
CA GLY A 325 24.77 5.40 17.04
C GLY A 325 24.22 5.40 15.61
N LEU A 326 22.93 5.16 15.40
CA LEU A 326 22.32 5.14 14.07
C LEU A 326 21.58 6.46 13.69
N ALA A 327 21.70 7.52 14.49
CA ALA A 327 20.96 8.78 14.30
C ALA A 327 21.10 9.38 12.88
N GLU A 328 22.31 9.32 12.30
CA GLU A 328 22.63 9.86 10.99
C GLU A 328 22.39 8.88 9.81
N HIS A 329 21.98 7.64 10.09
CA HIS A 329 21.78 6.64 9.05
C HIS A 329 20.52 6.93 8.23
N ASP A 330 20.55 6.48 6.96
CA ASP A 330 19.39 6.50 6.07
C ASP A 330 18.37 5.46 6.53
N THR A 331 17.11 5.87 6.65
CA THR A 331 16.01 4.98 7.08
C THR A 331 15.79 3.82 6.10
N GLY A 332 16.07 4.03 4.81
CA GLY A 332 15.97 2.99 3.78
C GLY A 332 17.02 1.88 3.90
N SER A 333 18.08 2.10 4.70
CA SER A 333 19.14 1.08 4.94
C SER A 333 18.85 0.20 6.16
N LEU A 334 17.80 0.50 6.93
CA LEU A 334 17.47 -0.22 8.15
C LEU A 334 16.80 -1.56 7.86
N SER A 335 17.08 -2.58 8.69
CA SER A 335 16.34 -3.83 8.69
C SER A 335 14.90 -3.65 9.21
N GLY A 336 13.97 -4.59 8.90
CA GLY A 336 12.60 -4.53 9.39
C GLY A 336 12.49 -4.38 10.91
N GLY A 337 13.32 -5.11 11.67
CA GLY A 337 13.37 -4.97 13.14
C GLY A 337 13.95 -3.64 13.61
N GLN A 338 14.88 -3.03 12.86
CA GLN A 338 15.37 -1.69 13.14
C GLN A 338 14.33 -0.62 12.83
N LEU A 339 13.58 -0.76 11.72
CA LEU A 339 12.45 0.10 11.39
C LEU A 339 11.35 0.04 12.46
N GLN A 340 11.07 -1.15 13.00
CA GLN A 340 10.10 -1.31 14.09
C GLN A 340 10.54 -0.57 15.36
N ARG A 341 11.82 -0.65 15.71
CA ARG A 341 12.39 0.09 16.85
C ARG A 341 12.42 1.59 16.60
N LEU A 342 12.65 2.02 15.35
CA LEU A 342 12.55 3.43 14.96
C LEU A 342 11.12 3.96 15.11
N ALA A 343 10.11 3.22 14.65
CA ALA A 343 8.70 3.59 14.83
C ALA A 343 8.34 3.71 16.33
N LEU A 344 8.89 2.81 17.17
CA LEU A 344 8.74 2.89 18.62
C LEU A 344 9.42 4.14 19.20
N ALA A 345 10.66 4.47 18.80
CA ALA A 345 11.36 5.68 19.24
C ALA A 345 10.57 6.96 18.85
N ALA A 346 10.07 7.02 17.62
CA ALA A 346 9.24 8.11 17.14
C ALA A 346 7.90 8.24 17.92
N ALA A 347 7.33 7.11 18.34
CA ALA A 347 6.16 7.11 19.22
C ALA A 347 6.49 7.65 20.62
N LEU A 348 7.61 7.20 21.20
CA LEU A 348 8.07 7.63 22.54
C LEU A 348 8.51 9.09 22.61
N ALA A 349 9.03 9.65 21.52
CA ALA A 349 9.37 11.07 21.42
C ALA A 349 8.19 12.01 21.72
N ARG A 350 6.95 11.50 21.68
CA ARG A 350 5.73 12.22 22.03
C ARG A 350 5.31 12.08 23.49
N GLU A 351 6.09 11.37 24.31
CA GLU A 351 5.79 11.06 25.71
C GLU A 351 4.33 10.61 25.89
N PRO A 352 3.88 9.54 25.17
CA PRO A 352 2.47 9.21 25.10
C PRO A 352 1.94 8.72 26.46
N ALA A 353 0.75 9.19 26.87
CA ALA A 353 0.05 8.61 27.99
C ALA A 353 -0.57 7.24 27.67
N LEU A 354 -0.88 6.99 26.37
CA LEU A 354 -1.34 5.71 25.84
C LEU A 354 -0.51 5.31 24.63
N LEU A 355 0.16 4.17 24.69
CA LEU A 355 0.84 3.54 23.56
C LEU A 355 0.07 2.28 23.15
N ILE A 356 -0.29 2.18 21.87
CA ILE A 356 -0.92 1.00 21.28
C ILE A 356 0.06 0.40 20.28
N ALA A 357 0.46 -0.84 20.54
CA ALA A 357 1.43 -1.60 19.75
C ALA A 357 0.70 -2.78 19.05
N ASP A 358 0.56 -2.70 17.72
CA ASP A 358 -0.16 -3.70 16.92
C ASP A 358 0.83 -4.66 16.25
N GLU A 359 0.92 -5.89 16.78
CA GLU A 359 1.74 -6.99 16.27
C GLU A 359 3.19 -6.59 15.97
N VAL A 360 3.79 -5.78 16.84
CA VAL A 360 5.11 -5.15 16.62
C VAL A 360 6.28 -6.14 16.60
N THR A 361 6.08 -7.36 17.00
CA THR A 361 7.10 -8.42 17.08
C THR A 361 7.13 -9.34 15.86
N THR A 362 6.15 -9.25 14.96
CA THR A 362 5.94 -10.20 13.86
C THR A 362 7.04 -10.17 12.80
N MET A 363 7.73 -9.03 12.64
CA MET A 363 8.80 -8.82 11.65
C MET A 363 10.21 -8.94 12.25
N VAL A 364 10.31 -9.39 13.50
CA VAL A 364 11.55 -9.38 14.28
C VAL A 364 11.96 -10.81 14.60
N ASP A 365 13.26 -11.13 14.48
CA ASP A 365 13.80 -12.42 14.90
C ASP A 365 13.73 -12.59 16.43
N GLN A 366 13.96 -13.81 16.92
CA GLN A 366 13.78 -14.14 18.34
C GLN A 366 14.55 -13.19 19.27
N GLN A 367 15.83 -12.92 18.96
CA GLN A 367 16.66 -12.04 19.79
C GLN A 367 16.15 -10.59 19.77
N GLY A 368 15.72 -10.09 18.61
CA GLY A 368 15.13 -8.77 18.47
C GLY A 368 13.77 -8.67 19.15
N ARG A 369 12.97 -9.75 19.16
CA ARG A 369 11.68 -9.87 19.84
C ARG A 369 11.84 -9.71 21.35
N ASP A 370 12.75 -10.48 21.97
CA ASP A 370 13.01 -10.41 23.39
C ASP A 370 13.48 -9.02 23.82
N ALA A 371 14.35 -8.40 23.01
CA ALA A 371 14.81 -7.03 23.24
C ALA A 371 13.66 -6.02 23.16
N LEU A 372 12.78 -6.13 22.16
CA LEU A 372 11.63 -5.22 21.97
C LEU A 372 10.61 -5.37 23.11
N LEU A 373 10.29 -6.59 23.53
CA LEU A 373 9.41 -6.85 24.68
C LEU A 373 10.00 -6.29 25.97
N GLY A 374 11.33 -6.39 26.16
CA GLY A 374 12.04 -5.76 27.27
C GLY A 374 11.89 -4.25 27.30
N VAL A 375 11.94 -3.58 26.13
CA VAL A 375 11.68 -2.15 26.02
C VAL A 375 10.22 -1.84 26.37
N LEU A 376 9.25 -2.53 25.77
CA LEU A 376 7.83 -2.31 26.00
C LEU A 376 7.43 -2.49 27.47
N SER A 377 7.90 -3.54 28.14
CA SER A 377 7.64 -3.78 29.57
C SER A 377 8.29 -2.73 30.48
N GLY A 378 9.39 -2.12 30.03
CA GLY A 378 10.05 -1.02 30.74
C GLY A 378 9.27 0.29 30.70
N LEU A 379 8.44 0.52 29.66
CA LEU A 379 7.74 1.80 29.45
C LEU A 379 6.68 2.09 30.50
N THR A 380 5.89 1.10 30.89
CA THR A 380 4.84 1.24 31.91
C THR A 380 5.42 1.65 33.26
N LYS A 381 6.59 1.09 33.60
CA LYS A 381 7.26 1.37 34.87
C LYS A 381 8.00 2.72 34.88
N ARG A 382 8.67 3.07 33.78
CA ARG A 382 9.51 4.29 33.72
C ARG A 382 8.74 5.55 33.36
N HIS A 383 7.78 5.46 32.43
CA HIS A 383 7.09 6.60 31.85
C HIS A 383 5.61 6.71 32.26
N ARG A 384 5.07 5.78 33.08
CA ARG A 384 3.65 5.69 33.45
C ARG A 384 2.74 5.66 32.21
N THR A 385 3.24 5.25 31.07
CA THR A 385 2.49 5.08 29.81
C THR A 385 1.61 3.85 29.93
N ALA A 386 0.31 3.98 29.67
CA ALA A 386 -0.54 2.80 29.49
C ALA A 386 -0.18 2.13 28.18
N LEU A 387 0.03 0.81 28.19
CA LEU A 387 0.41 0.03 27.02
C LEU A 387 -0.68 -0.97 26.65
N VAL A 388 -1.17 -0.88 25.43
CA VAL A 388 -2.03 -1.88 24.81
C VAL A 388 -1.19 -2.62 23.76
N HIS A 389 -0.90 -3.89 24.01
CA HIS A 389 -0.08 -4.74 23.15
C HIS A 389 -0.97 -5.79 22.48
N ILE A 390 -1.11 -5.71 21.15
CA ILE A 390 -1.86 -6.69 20.35
C ILE A 390 -0.87 -7.74 19.87
N THR A 391 -1.13 -9.00 20.17
CA THR A 391 -0.25 -10.11 19.76
C THR A 391 -1.05 -11.39 19.48
N HIS A 392 -0.46 -12.29 18.70
CA HIS A 392 -0.93 -13.65 18.45
C HIS A 392 -0.16 -14.70 19.26
N TYR A 393 0.90 -14.29 19.94
CA TYR A 393 1.78 -15.20 20.70
C TYR A 393 1.41 -15.17 22.19
N ASN A 394 1.07 -16.34 22.74
CA ASN A 394 0.68 -16.45 24.14
C ASN A 394 1.84 -16.06 25.09
N ASN A 395 3.07 -16.45 24.77
CA ASN A 395 4.26 -16.09 25.56
C ASN A 395 4.52 -14.58 25.63
N GLU A 396 4.08 -13.82 24.64
CA GLU A 396 4.17 -12.36 24.69
C GLU A 396 3.05 -11.76 25.55
N ALA A 397 1.84 -12.35 25.49
CA ALA A 397 0.71 -11.96 26.32
C ALA A 397 0.99 -12.19 27.81
N ASP A 398 1.78 -13.20 28.16
CA ASP A 398 2.18 -13.50 29.55
C ASP A 398 3.06 -12.39 30.18
N SER A 399 3.65 -11.52 29.37
CA SER A 399 4.41 -10.36 29.83
C SER A 399 3.53 -9.19 30.31
N ALA A 400 2.24 -9.21 30.00
CA ALA A 400 1.28 -8.17 30.37
C ALA A 400 0.69 -8.41 31.78
N GLU A 401 0.25 -7.33 32.42
CA GLU A 401 -0.44 -7.41 33.72
C GLU A 401 -1.83 -8.04 33.58
N ARG A 402 -2.44 -7.91 32.39
CA ARG A 402 -3.76 -8.47 32.09
C ARG A 402 -3.87 -8.78 30.59
N THR A 403 -4.44 -9.94 30.30
CA THR A 403 -4.74 -10.37 28.94
C THR A 403 -6.23 -10.35 28.65
N ILE A 404 -6.62 -9.82 27.48
CA ILE A 404 -8.00 -9.81 27.00
C ILE A 404 -8.04 -10.65 25.73
N ASP A 405 -8.75 -11.77 25.80
CA ASP A 405 -8.95 -12.64 24.65
C ASP A 405 -10.27 -12.28 23.95
N LEU A 406 -10.18 -11.90 22.67
CA LEU A 406 -11.33 -11.61 21.83
C LEU A 406 -11.89 -12.86 21.12
N SER A 407 -11.40 -14.05 21.42
CA SER A 407 -11.90 -15.31 20.88
C SER A 407 -13.19 -15.79 21.53
N ASP A 408 -13.50 -15.38 22.76
CA ASP A 408 -14.68 -15.82 23.50
C ASP A 408 -15.97 -15.19 22.94
N SER A 409 -16.60 -15.93 22.01
CA SER A 409 -17.99 -15.79 21.65
C SER A 409 -18.62 -17.19 21.56
N PRO A 410 -19.80 -17.39 22.17
CA PRO A 410 -20.43 -18.70 22.32
C PRO A 410 -20.79 -19.43 21.02
N ASP A 411 -20.64 -18.81 19.85
CA ASP A 411 -20.97 -19.41 18.55
C ASP A 411 -19.82 -20.18 17.86
N ASN A 412 -18.60 -20.19 18.42
CA ASN A 412 -17.48 -20.98 17.88
C ASN A 412 -17.18 -22.28 18.64
N ALA A 413 -18.04 -22.67 19.59
CA ALA A 413 -17.92 -23.93 20.32
C ALA A 413 -18.27 -25.19 19.50
N GLY A 414 -18.56 -25.05 18.22
CA GLY A 414 -18.95 -26.15 17.35
C GLY A 414 -18.02 -26.38 16.19
N MET A 415 -16.74 -26.62 16.41
CA MET A 415 -15.86 -27.37 15.50
C MET A 415 -14.39 -27.28 15.94
N VAL A 416 -13.97 -28.06 16.89
CA VAL A 416 -12.68 -28.76 16.87
C VAL A 416 -12.67 -29.78 18.03
N GLU A 417 -13.28 -30.90 17.79
CA GLU A 417 -12.90 -32.10 18.50
C GLU A 417 -11.56 -32.58 17.92
N ALA A 418 -10.53 -32.53 18.72
CA ALA A 418 -9.20 -32.98 18.35
C ALA A 418 -9.23 -34.49 18.17
N ALA A 419 -9.34 -34.96 16.94
CA ALA A 419 -9.05 -36.34 16.60
C ALA A 419 -7.56 -36.59 16.88
N LYS A 420 -7.27 -37.40 17.89
CA LYS A 420 -5.96 -38.00 18.11
C LYS A 420 -5.60 -38.82 16.88
N VAL A 421 -4.67 -38.33 16.08
CA VAL A 421 -4.06 -39.10 15.00
C VAL A 421 -3.03 -40.05 15.65
N PRO A 422 -3.09 -41.36 15.38
CA PRO A 422 -2.08 -42.29 15.87
C PRO A 422 -0.75 -42.00 15.18
N THR A 423 0.29 -41.85 15.97
CA THR A 423 1.68 -41.71 15.52
C THR A 423 2.09 -43.04 14.85
N SER A 424 2.01 -43.08 13.53
CA SER A 424 2.60 -44.13 12.73
C SER A 424 3.91 -43.60 12.17
N THR A 425 4.99 -43.99 12.74
CA THR A 425 6.35 -43.84 12.20
C THR A 425 6.46 -44.68 10.94
N VAL A 426 6.17 -44.07 9.80
CA VAL A 426 6.55 -44.62 8.50
C VAL A 426 7.98 -44.17 8.25
N ALA A 427 8.92 -45.10 8.28
CA ALA A 427 10.27 -44.89 7.79
C ALA A 427 10.20 -44.46 6.34
N VAL A 428 10.64 -43.24 6.04
CA VAL A 428 10.76 -42.75 4.66
C VAL A 428 11.98 -43.46 4.07
N ASP A 429 11.72 -44.32 3.11
CA ASP A 429 12.71 -44.98 2.27
C ASP A 429 13.47 -43.91 1.48
N HIS A 430 14.76 -43.74 1.74
CA HIS A 430 15.65 -42.86 1.01
C HIS A 430 16.10 -43.54 -0.29
N GLY A 431 15.14 -43.77 -1.21
CA GLY A 431 15.47 -44.03 -2.60
C GLY A 431 16.19 -42.84 -3.21
N GLU A 432 17.19 -43.06 -4.06
CA GLU A 432 17.87 -42.02 -4.85
C GLU A 432 16.86 -41.24 -5.68
N HIS A 433 16.34 -40.13 -5.15
CA HIS A 433 15.48 -39.24 -5.89
C HIS A 433 16.34 -38.27 -6.69
N ALA A 434 15.93 -37.99 -7.94
CA ALA A 434 16.66 -37.07 -8.82
C ALA A 434 16.73 -35.65 -8.21
N PRO A 435 17.88 -34.97 -8.31
CA PRO A 435 18.01 -33.58 -7.85
C PRO A 435 17.06 -32.68 -8.65
N VAL A 436 16.30 -31.84 -7.97
CA VAL A 436 15.42 -30.82 -8.57
C VAL A 436 16.09 -29.47 -8.57
N ILE A 437 16.70 -29.05 -7.43
CA ILE A 437 17.45 -27.80 -7.35
C ILE A 437 18.86 -28.12 -6.84
N GLU A 438 19.87 -27.67 -7.57
CA GLU A 438 21.28 -27.78 -7.22
C GLU A 438 21.87 -26.37 -7.05
N VAL A 439 22.32 -26.06 -5.84
CA VAL A 439 23.01 -24.82 -5.50
C VAL A 439 24.49 -25.14 -5.38
N LEU A 440 25.32 -24.58 -6.27
CA LEU A 440 26.72 -24.96 -6.44
C LEU A 440 27.62 -23.73 -6.27
N GLY A 441 28.24 -23.57 -5.12
CA GLY A 441 29.19 -22.49 -4.83
C GLY A 441 28.59 -21.09 -5.00
N VAL A 442 27.31 -20.91 -4.69
CA VAL A 442 26.59 -19.66 -4.93
C VAL A 442 27.06 -18.56 -4.00
N GLY A 443 27.60 -17.50 -4.62
CA GLY A 443 27.85 -16.22 -3.97
C GLY A 443 27.08 -15.10 -4.67
N HIS A 444 26.66 -14.11 -3.89
CA HIS A 444 25.94 -12.94 -4.45
C HIS A 444 26.33 -11.65 -3.75
N GLU A 445 26.66 -10.64 -4.57
CA GLU A 445 27.04 -9.31 -4.13
C GLU A 445 26.14 -8.26 -4.79
N TYR A 446 25.43 -7.49 -3.98
CA TYR A 446 24.65 -6.33 -4.44
C TYR A 446 25.58 -5.15 -4.72
N GLY A 447 25.37 -4.45 -5.82
CA GLY A 447 26.16 -3.28 -6.17
C GLY A 447 27.63 -3.60 -6.46
N SER A 448 27.93 -4.79 -6.99
CA SER A 448 29.29 -5.20 -7.35
C SER A 448 30.00 -4.14 -8.20
N GLY A 449 31.26 -3.85 -7.86
CA GLY A 449 32.05 -2.80 -8.52
C GLY A 449 31.75 -1.36 -8.05
N THR A 450 30.91 -1.15 -7.05
CA THR A 450 30.66 0.16 -6.45
C THR A 450 31.19 0.24 -5.01
N PRO A 451 31.44 1.47 -4.46
CA PRO A 451 31.84 1.62 -3.05
C PRO A 451 30.80 1.11 -2.04
N TRP A 452 29.57 0.84 -2.47
CA TRP A 452 28.47 0.33 -1.64
C TRP A 452 28.21 -1.17 -1.85
N ALA A 453 29.19 -1.90 -2.40
CA ALA A 453 29.10 -3.33 -2.60
C ALA A 453 28.84 -4.05 -1.25
N LYS A 454 27.79 -4.89 -1.23
CA LYS A 454 27.42 -5.67 -0.03
C LYS A 454 27.23 -7.12 -0.42
N THR A 455 28.08 -8.00 0.13
CA THR A 455 27.96 -9.43 -0.09
C THR A 455 26.84 -9.99 0.77
N ALA A 456 25.92 -10.72 0.14
CA ALA A 456 24.76 -11.33 0.77
C ALA A 456 24.91 -12.84 0.92
N LEU A 457 25.65 -13.51 0.02
CA LEU A 457 25.89 -14.95 0.04
C LEU A 457 27.36 -15.25 -0.27
N HIS A 458 27.91 -16.26 0.40
CA HIS A 458 29.29 -16.73 0.27
C HIS A 458 29.31 -18.24 0.10
N ASP A 459 29.67 -18.73 -1.08
CA ASP A 459 29.97 -20.14 -1.37
C ASP A 459 28.93 -21.14 -0.83
N VAL A 460 27.64 -20.86 -1.08
CA VAL A 460 26.53 -21.69 -0.61
C VAL A 460 26.35 -22.89 -1.55
N SER A 461 26.37 -24.11 -1.00
CA SER A 461 26.21 -25.35 -1.77
C SER A 461 25.30 -26.34 -1.05
N PHE A 462 24.24 -26.78 -1.73
CA PHE A 462 23.35 -27.87 -1.30
C PHE A 462 22.49 -28.35 -2.47
N VAL A 463 21.83 -29.49 -2.28
CA VAL A 463 20.92 -30.10 -3.28
C VAL A 463 19.56 -30.31 -2.64
N VAL A 464 18.47 -30.03 -3.38
CA VAL A 464 17.09 -30.35 -3.02
C VAL A 464 16.59 -31.43 -3.96
N GLN A 465 16.13 -32.55 -3.40
CA GLN A 465 15.63 -33.68 -4.17
C GLN A 465 14.12 -33.56 -4.43
N GLN A 466 13.60 -34.35 -5.38
CA GLN A 466 12.17 -34.38 -5.66
C GLN A 466 11.37 -34.85 -4.44
N GLY A 467 10.32 -34.13 -4.05
CA GLY A 467 9.49 -34.44 -2.90
C GLY A 467 10.11 -34.05 -1.54
N ASP A 468 11.32 -33.46 -1.54
CA ASP A 468 11.93 -32.96 -0.31
C ASP A 468 11.09 -31.87 0.36
N GLY A 469 11.17 -31.84 1.71
CA GLY A 469 10.80 -30.71 2.53
C GLY A 469 12.05 -30.13 3.19
N VAL A 470 12.45 -28.94 2.79
CA VAL A 470 13.67 -28.28 3.28
C VAL A 470 13.35 -26.98 3.98
N LEU A 471 13.82 -26.83 5.22
CA LEU A 471 13.75 -25.56 5.97
C LEU A 471 15.09 -24.84 5.87
N ILE A 472 15.09 -23.62 5.34
CA ILE A 472 16.24 -22.70 5.38
C ILE A 472 16.01 -21.72 6.52
N HIS A 473 16.76 -21.88 7.60
CA HIS A 473 16.66 -21.08 8.80
C HIS A 473 17.85 -20.13 8.96
N GLY A 474 17.63 -19.00 9.63
CA GLY A 474 18.67 -18.02 9.94
C GLY A 474 18.10 -16.67 10.37
N GLY A 475 18.90 -15.84 11.02
CA GLY A 475 18.52 -14.50 11.47
C GLY A 475 18.22 -13.54 10.31
N ASN A 476 17.68 -12.37 10.64
CA ASN A 476 17.44 -11.32 9.66
C ASN A 476 18.77 -10.85 9.04
N GLY A 477 18.78 -10.66 7.71
CA GLY A 477 19.99 -10.27 6.98
C GLY A 477 20.96 -11.40 6.67
N SER A 478 20.66 -12.66 7.01
CA SER A 478 21.54 -13.82 6.73
C SER A 478 21.62 -14.22 5.24
N GLY A 479 20.84 -13.61 4.36
CA GLY A 479 20.85 -13.90 2.92
C GLY A 479 19.72 -14.83 2.44
N LYS A 480 18.78 -15.25 3.28
CA LYS A 480 17.69 -16.20 2.94
C LYS A 480 16.85 -15.78 1.75
N SER A 481 16.35 -14.55 1.74
CA SER A 481 15.52 -14.06 0.64
C SER A 481 16.31 -13.91 -0.67
N THR A 482 17.61 -13.54 -0.59
CA THR A 482 18.51 -13.52 -1.75
C THR A 482 18.66 -14.93 -2.32
N LEU A 483 18.87 -15.92 -1.48
CA LEU A 483 18.96 -17.32 -1.87
C LEU A 483 17.66 -17.82 -2.50
N ALA A 484 16.49 -17.45 -1.93
CA ALA A 484 15.17 -17.75 -2.51
C ALA A 484 15.01 -17.18 -3.92
N TRP A 485 15.42 -15.93 -4.15
CA TRP A 485 15.33 -15.28 -5.46
C TRP A 485 16.24 -15.96 -6.49
N ILE A 486 17.44 -16.39 -6.08
CA ILE A 486 18.34 -17.13 -6.95
C ILE A 486 17.76 -18.50 -7.30
N MET A 487 17.24 -19.25 -6.32
CA MET A 487 16.58 -20.53 -6.55
C MET A 487 15.35 -20.41 -7.44
N ALA A 488 14.58 -19.32 -7.32
CA ALA A 488 13.42 -19.05 -8.17
C ALA A 488 13.80 -18.47 -9.56
N GLY A 489 15.07 -18.26 -9.85
CA GLY A 489 15.54 -17.71 -11.11
C GLY A 489 15.29 -16.21 -11.30
N LEU A 490 14.93 -15.49 -10.23
CA LEU A 490 14.65 -14.05 -10.26
C LEU A 490 15.91 -13.19 -10.17
N THR A 491 17.01 -13.78 -9.70
CA THR A 491 18.30 -13.12 -9.54
C THR A 491 19.40 -14.08 -9.98
N VAL A 492 20.36 -13.58 -10.76
CA VAL A 492 21.53 -14.34 -11.17
C VAL A 492 22.59 -14.24 -10.07
N PRO A 493 23.19 -15.34 -9.61
CA PRO A 493 24.28 -15.28 -8.64
C PRO A 493 25.52 -14.59 -9.25
N THR A 494 26.32 -13.92 -8.40
CA THR A 494 27.57 -13.29 -8.83
C THR A 494 28.66 -14.32 -9.10
N THR A 495 28.69 -15.41 -8.30
CA THR A 495 29.58 -16.55 -8.46
C THR A 495 28.81 -17.84 -8.27
N GLY A 496 29.33 -18.95 -8.80
CA GLY A 496 28.66 -20.24 -8.72
C GLY A 496 27.46 -20.35 -9.67
N ALA A 497 26.63 -21.36 -9.45
CA ALA A 497 25.43 -21.62 -10.26
C ALA A 497 24.30 -22.19 -9.41
N CYS A 498 23.06 -21.84 -9.77
CA CYS A 498 21.86 -22.51 -9.28
C CYS A 498 21.19 -23.19 -10.47
N LEU A 499 21.07 -24.50 -10.41
CA LEU A 499 20.51 -25.31 -11.49
C LEU A 499 19.20 -25.94 -11.07
N MET A 500 18.31 -26.13 -12.03
CA MET A 500 17.11 -26.93 -11.90
C MET A 500 17.08 -27.94 -13.05
N ASP A 501 16.95 -29.21 -12.71
CA ASP A 501 17.07 -30.31 -13.68
C ASP A 501 18.34 -30.14 -14.59
N GLY A 502 19.46 -29.70 -14.01
CA GLY A 502 20.75 -29.49 -14.70
C GLY A 502 20.86 -28.23 -15.57
N ARG A 503 19.86 -27.34 -15.57
CA ARG A 503 19.87 -26.06 -16.31
C ARG A 503 19.79 -24.87 -15.36
N PRO A 504 20.40 -23.71 -15.68
CA PRO A 504 20.31 -22.53 -14.83
C PRO A 504 18.89 -22.11 -14.52
N THR A 505 18.58 -21.83 -13.25
CA THR A 505 17.22 -21.45 -12.80
C THR A 505 16.72 -20.18 -13.47
N HIS A 506 17.60 -19.21 -13.76
CA HIS A 506 17.22 -17.96 -14.41
C HIS A 506 16.80 -18.11 -15.88
N GLU A 507 17.12 -19.23 -16.52
CA GLU A 507 16.62 -19.58 -17.86
C GLU A 507 15.26 -20.29 -17.83
N GLN A 508 14.82 -20.70 -16.64
CA GLN A 508 13.59 -21.47 -16.41
C GLN A 508 12.62 -20.74 -15.46
N VAL A 509 12.50 -19.44 -15.58
CA VAL A 509 11.63 -18.63 -14.71
C VAL A 509 10.19 -19.14 -14.75
N GLY A 510 9.65 -19.43 -13.55
CA GLY A 510 8.30 -19.96 -13.36
C GLY A 510 8.23 -21.48 -13.18
N ALA A 511 9.30 -22.22 -13.38
CA ALA A 511 9.37 -23.65 -13.04
C ALA A 511 9.52 -23.87 -11.52
N VAL A 512 10.15 -22.92 -10.83
CA VAL A 512 10.12 -22.79 -9.36
C VAL A 512 9.16 -21.69 -8.99
N ALA A 513 8.16 -21.99 -8.17
CA ALA A 513 7.22 -21.00 -7.66
C ALA A 513 7.74 -20.39 -6.36
N LEU A 514 7.65 -19.07 -6.22
CA LEU A 514 8.05 -18.35 -5.01
C LEU A 514 6.86 -17.59 -4.44
N SER A 515 6.52 -17.86 -3.19
CA SER A 515 5.59 -17.05 -2.38
C SER A 515 6.37 -16.12 -1.48
N PHE A 516 6.18 -14.81 -1.64
CA PHE A 516 6.85 -13.79 -0.82
C PHE A 516 6.24 -13.71 0.58
N GLN A 517 7.01 -13.21 1.53
CA GLN A 517 6.59 -12.97 2.91
C GLN A 517 5.29 -12.18 2.99
N ALA A 518 5.16 -11.07 2.26
CA ALA A 518 3.95 -10.29 2.17
C ALA A 518 3.09 -10.73 0.97
N ALA A 519 2.17 -11.68 1.18
CA ALA A 519 1.27 -12.21 0.15
C ALA A 519 0.52 -11.09 -0.60
N ARG A 520 0.14 -10.00 0.09
CA ARG A 520 -0.56 -8.87 -0.50
C ARG A 520 0.23 -8.17 -1.61
N LEU A 521 1.55 -8.18 -1.58
CA LEU A 521 2.40 -7.57 -2.61
C LEU A 521 2.42 -8.39 -3.92
N GLN A 522 2.07 -9.67 -3.87
CA GLN A 522 1.95 -10.53 -5.04
C GLN A 522 0.58 -10.42 -5.73
N LEU A 523 -0.44 -9.93 -5.00
CA LEU A 523 -1.81 -9.83 -5.51
C LEU A 523 -1.99 -8.54 -6.32
N MET A 524 -2.04 -8.66 -7.64
CA MET A 524 -2.08 -7.52 -8.58
C MET A 524 -3.50 -7.22 -9.10
N ARG A 525 -4.42 -8.16 -8.99
CA ARG A 525 -5.79 -8.02 -9.48
C ARG A 525 -6.76 -7.71 -8.36
N SER A 526 -7.91 -7.17 -8.69
CA SER A 526 -8.93 -6.78 -7.71
C SER A 526 -9.84 -7.91 -7.26
N ARG A 527 -9.89 -9.04 -8.00
CA ARG A 527 -10.77 -10.19 -7.74
C ARG A 527 -9.97 -11.49 -7.78
N VAL A 528 -10.46 -12.49 -7.03
CA VAL A 528 -9.83 -13.80 -6.88
C VAL A 528 -9.67 -14.53 -8.20
N ASP A 529 -10.73 -14.63 -9.02
CA ASP A 529 -10.68 -15.29 -10.33
C ASP A 529 -9.68 -14.64 -11.28
N LEU A 530 -9.64 -13.31 -11.30
CA LEU A 530 -8.69 -12.57 -12.13
C LEU A 530 -7.24 -12.78 -11.67
N GLU A 531 -7.03 -12.87 -10.36
CA GLU A 531 -5.71 -13.09 -9.78
C GLU A 531 -5.18 -14.49 -10.09
N VAL A 532 -5.97 -15.52 -9.76
CA VAL A 532 -5.59 -16.92 -9.99
C VAL A 532 -5.33 -17.16 -11.48
N ALA A 533 -6.22 -16.71 -12.35
CA ALA A 533 -6.06 -16.88 -13.79
C ALA A 533 -4.84 -16.13 -14.34
N SER A 534 -4.59 -14.90 -13.86
CA SER A 534 -3.42 -14.10 -14.26
C SER A 534 -2.11 -14.74 -13.80
N ALA A 535 -2.06 -15.22 -12.56
CA ALA A 535 -0.87 -15.89 -12.01
C ALA A 535 -0.60 -17.23 -12.71
N ALA A 536 -1.65 -17.97 -13.02
CA ALA A 536 -1.56 -19.29 -13.67
C ALA A 536 -1.38 -19.23 -15.20
N GLY A 537 -1.69 -18.08 -15.84
CA GLY A 537 -1.52 -17.89 -17.29
C GLY A 537 -2.67 -18.44 -18.14
N PHE A 538 -3.88 -18.59 -17.59
CA PHE A 538 -5.07 -18.99 -18.34
C PHE A 538 -6.18 -17.91 -18.32
N SER A 539 -7.26 -18.13 -19.07
CA SER A 539 -8.36 -17.18 -19.15
C SER A 539 -9.19 -17.15 -17.87
N PRO A 540 -9.52 -15.97 -17.30
CA PRO A 540 -10.42 -15.88 -16.14
C PRO A 540 -11.88 -16.29 -16.45
N ARG A 541 -12.21 -16.56 -17.73
CA ARG A 541 -13.50 -17.11 -18.15
C ARG A 541 -13.55 -18.63 -18.00
N ASP A 542 -12.43 -19.28 -17.79
CA ASP A 542 -12.33 -20.71 -17.52
C ASP A 542 -12.62 -20.95 -16.03
N GLU A 543 -13.92 -20.93 -15.71
CA GLU A 543 -14.40 -21.02 -14.33
C GLU A 543 -14.04 -22.36 -13.69
N ASP A 544 -13.97 -23.44 -14.49
CA ASP A 544 -13.61 -24.78 -14.01
C ASP A 544 -12.15 -24.83 -13.54
N ARG A 545 -11.21 -24.23 -14.30
CA ARG A 545 -9.81 -24.14 -13.88
C ARG A 545 -9.62 -23.26 -12.66
N VAL A 546 -10.35 -22.15 -12.58
CA VAL A 546 -10.33 -21.30 -11.38
C VAL A 546 -10.85 -22.08 -10.18
N ALA A 547 -11.98 -22.76 -10.31
CA ALA A 547 -12.55 -23.57 -9.23
C ALA A 547 -11.62 -24.71 -8.79
N ALA A 548 -11.01 -25.41 -9.75
CA ALA A 548 -10.02 -26.46 -9.47
C ALA A 548 -8.81 -25.91 -8.72
N ALA A 549 -8.24 -24.75 -9.15
CA ALA A 549 -7.11 -24.12 -8.47
C ALA A 549 -7.46 -23.70 -7.03
N LEU A 550 -8.65 -23.16 -6.80
CA LEU A 550 -9.12 -22.81 -5.45
C LEU A 550 -9.35 -24.07 -4.60
N GLY A 551 -9.89 -25.14 -5.19
CA GLY A 551 -10.08 -26.42 -4.51
C GLY A 551 -8.77 -27.05 -4.03
N VAL A 552 -7.68 -26.93 -4.81
CA VAL A 552 -6.34 -27.44 -4.43
C VAL A 552 -5.86 -26.84 -3.10
N VAL A 553 -6.20 -25.59 -2.82
CA VAL A 553 -5.79 -24.89 -1.60
C VAL A 553 -6.89 -24.83 -0.52
N GLY A 554 -7.96 -25.62 -0.70
CA GLY A 554 -9.06 -25.69 0.26
C GLY A 554 -9.87 -24.39 0.37
N LEU A 555 -9.99 -23.63 -0.70
CA LEU A 555 -10.85 -22.45 -0.79
C LEU A 555 -12.15 -22.80 -1.52
N ASP A 556 -13.27 -22.28 -1.00
CA ASP A 556 -14.58 -22.41 -1.65
C ASP A 556 -14.56 -21.72 -3.03
N PRO A 557 -14.94 -22.40 -4.12
CA PRO A 557 -15.07 -21.81 -5.45
C PRO A 557 -15.98 -20.57 -5.50
N MET A 558 -16.95 -20.44 -4.60
CA MET A 558 -17.78 -19.23 -4.49
C MET A 558 -16.99 -17.96 -4.19
N LEU A 559 -15.77 -18.08 -3.65
CA LEU A 559 -14.87 -16.95 -3.44
C LEU A 559 -14.30 -16.37 -4.74
N ALA A 560 -14.41 -17.06 -5.88
CA ALA A 560 -13.85 -16.65 -7.16
C ALA A 560 -14.21 -15.21 -7.57
N LYS A 561 -15.46 -14.81 -7.35
CA LYS A 561 -15.94 -13.46 -7.70
C LYS A 561 -15.70 -12.42 -6.59
N ARG A 562 -15.19 -12.83 -5.43
CA ARG A 562 -14.92 -11.93 -4.30
C ARG A 562 -13.71 -11.03 -4.58
N ARG A 563 -13.74 -9.82 -4.02
CA ARG A 563 -12.61 -8.88 -4.10
C ARG A 563 -11.51 -9.30 -3.14
N ILE A 564 -10.25 -9.09 -3.55
CA ILE A 564 -9.06 -9.42 -2.74
C ILE A 564 -9.05 -8.65 -1.40
N ASP A 565 -9.51 -7.39 -1.40
CA ASP A 565 -9.56 -6.56 -0.19
C ASP A 565 -10.63 -7.01 0.85
N GLN A 566 -11.46 -7.99 0.51
CA GLN A 566 -12.46 -8.59 1.39
C GLN A 566 -12.03 -9.96 1.95
N LEU A 567 -10.83 -10.41 1.64
CA LEU A 567 -10.28 -11.67 2.10
C LEU A 567 -9.53 -11.51 3.42
N SER A 568 -9.55 -12.56 4.26
CA SER A 568 -8.64 -12.65 5.40
C SER A 568 -7.19 -12.86 4.94
N GLY A 569 -6.20 -12.59 5.82
CA GLY A 569 -4.79 -12.82 5.52
C GLY A 569 -4.50 -14.26 5.08
N GLY A 570 -5.10 -15.24 5.76
CA GLY A 570 -4.98 -16.66 5.39
C GLY A 570 -5.62 -16.98 4.04
N GLN A 571 -6.79 -16.39 3.73
CA GLN A 571 -7.43 -16.55 2.42
C GLN A 571 -6.59 -15.91 1.30
N MET A 572 -6.05 -14.70 1.52
CA MET A 572 -5.16 -14.06 0.54
C MET A 572 -3.93 -14.92 0.24
N ARG A 573 -3.30 -15.49 1.27
CA ARG A 573 -2.13 -16.36 1.09
C ARG A 573 -2.48 -17.63 0.31
N ARG A 574 -3.63 -18.25 0.59
CA ARG A 574 -4.12 -19.41 -0.19
C ARG A 574 -4.46 -19.05 -1.63
N VAL A 575 -4.96 -17.85 -1.91
CA VAL A 575 -5.19 -17.37 -3.29
C VAL A 575 -3.87 -17.23 -4.06
N VAL A 576 -2.81 -16.69 -3.43
CA VAL A 576 -1.47 -16.67 -4.02
C VAL A 576 -1.00 -18.08 -4.35
N LEU A 577 -1.11 -19.02 -3.38
CA LEU A 577 -0.73 -20.41 -3.58
C LEU A 577 -1.55 -21.08 -4.69
N ALA A 578 -2.87 -20.81 -4.79
CA ALA A 578 -3.71 -21.33 -5.86
C ALA A 578 -3.19 -20.93 -7.25
N GLY A 579 -2.83 -19.65 -7.42
CA GLY A 579 -2.25 -19.16 -8.68
C GLY A 579 -0.88 -19.76 -9.00
N LEU A 580 -0.01 -19.92 -8.00
CA LEU A 580 1.32 -20.51 -8.16
C LEU A 580 1.23 -22.02 -8.49
N LEU A 581 0.42 -22.77 -7.75
CA LEU A 581 0.27 -24.23 -7.92
C LEU A 581 -0.46 -24.61 -9.21
N ALA A 582 -1.34 -23.75 -9.72
CA ALA A 582 -2.05 -23.98 -10.98
C ALA A 582 -1.11 -24.03 -12.21
N ARG A 583 0.15 -23.60 -12.06
CA ARG A 583 1.21 -23.75 -13.07
C ARG A 583 1.94 -25.09 -12.98
N SER A 584 1.62 -25.92 -11.99
CA SER A 584 2.30 -27.20 -11.71
C SER A 584 3.84 -27.02 -11.59
N PRO A 585 4.31 -26.16 -10.66
CA PRO A 585 5.74 -25.92 -10.51
C PRO A 585 6.47 -27.18 -10.02
N ARG A 586 7.76 -27.33 -10.37
CA ARG A 586 8.62 -28.43 -9.91
C ARG A 586 8.96 -28.31 -8.42
N ALA A 587 9.09 -27.07 -7.93
CA ALA A 587 9.31 -26.77 -6.53
C ALA A 587 8.56 -25.50 -6.11
N LEU A 588 8.17 -25.45 -4.84
CA LEU A 588 7.52 -24.31 -4.21
C LEU A 588 8.41 -23.78 -3.10
N ILE A 589 8.84 -22.53 -3.22
CA ILE A 589 9.60 -21.81 -2.19
C ILE A 589 8.62 -20.89 -1.46
N LEU A 590 8.63 -20.94 -0.13
CA LEU A 590 7.76 -20.16 0.74
C LEU A 590 8.61 -19.31 1.68
N ASP A 591 8.58 -17.99 1.49
CA ASP A 591 9.30 -17.04 2.37
C ASP A 591 8.37 -16.61 3.51
N GLU A 592 8.72 -17.00 4.76
CA GLU A 592 7.97 -16.74 5.99
C GLU A 592 6.46 -17.06 5.87
N PRO A 593 6.07 -18.31 5.52
CA PRO A 593 4.69 -18.63 5.19
C PRO A 593 3.70 -18.51 6.36
N LEU A 594 4.18 -18.60 7.60
CA LEU A 594 3.35 -18.59 8.80
C LEU A 594 3.22 -17.18 9.43
N ALA A 595 4.04 -16.23 9.03
CA ALA A 595 4.07 -14.89 9.62
C ALA A 595 2.70 -14.17 9.49
N GLY A 596 2.20 -13.60 10.60
CA GLY A 596 0.93 -12.86 10.64
C GLY A 596 -0.34 -13.71 10.45
N LEU A 597 -0.23 -15.05 10.57
CA LEU A 597 -1.37 -15.95 10.61
C LEU A 597 -1.70 -16.34 12.04
N ASP A 598 -3.00 -16.43 12.36
CA ASP A 598 -3.45 -17.03 13.61
C ASP A 598 -3.17 -18.56 13.65
N ALA A 599 -3.18 -19.15 14.84
CA ALA A 599 -2.84 -20.56 15.06
C ALA A 599 -3.71 -21.55 14.25
N ALA A 600 -4.99 -21.21 13.99
CA ALA A 600 -5.87 -22.05 13.18
C ALA A 600 -5.50 -21.98 11.69
N SER A 601 -5.21 -20.79 11.17
CA SER A 601 -4.76 -20.56 9.79
C SER A 601 -3.38 -21.19 9.54
N GLN A 602 -2.45 -21.10 10.52
CA GLN A 602 -1.13 -21.74 10.46
C GLN A 602 -1.26 -23.26 10.32
N ARG A 603 -2.00 -23.90 11.23
CA ARG A 603 -2.25 -25.35 11.17
C ARG A 603 -2.92 -25.77 9.86
N GLY A 604 -3.90 -25.01 9.39
CA GLY A 604 -4.57 -25.29 8.13
C GLY A 604 -3.67 -25.16 6.90
N LEU A 605 -2.70 -24.23 6.93
CA LEU A 605 -1.71 -24.08 5.85
C LEU A 605 -0.67 -25.19 5.88
N LEU A 606 -0.16 -25.55 7.07
CA LEU A 606 0.81 -26.63 7.22
C LEU A 606 0.27 -27.97 6.74
N ARG A 607 -0.95 -28.35 7.16
CA ARG A 607 -1.62 -29.58 6.67
C ARG A 607 -1.76 -29.59 5.14
N LEU A 608 -2.20 -28.47 4.56
CA LEU A 608 -2.31 -28.36 3.10
C LEU A 608 -0.98 -28.62 2.40
N LEU A 609 0.13 -28.01 2.92
CA LEU A 609 1.45 -28.17 2.31
C LEU A 609 1.99 -29.59 2.51
N GLU A 610 1.75 -30.22 3.67
CA GLU A 610 2.06 -31.62 3.92
C GLU A 610 1.33 -32.58 2.99
N ASP A 611 0.02 -32.38 2.79
CA ASP A 611 -0.80 -33.17 1.88
C ASP A 611 -0.27 -33.02 0.43
N LEU A 612 0.02 -31.79 -0.01
CA LEU A 612 0.58 -31.54 -1.34
C LEU A 612 1.95 -32.22 -1.53
N ARG A 613 2.81 -32.18 -0.49
CA ARG A 613 4.12 -32.83 -0.54
C ARG A 613 3.98 -34.36 -0.59
N ARG A 614 3.16 -34.95 0.28
CA ARG A 614 3.01 -36.41 0.41
C ARG A 614 2.21 -37.03 -0.75
N GLU A 615 1.09 -36.39 -1.15
CA GLU A 615 0.19 -36.98 -2.14
C GLU A 615 0.60 -36.65 -3.59
N ARG A 616 1.18 -35.45 -3.82
CA ARG A 616 1.52 -34.98 -5.18
C ARG A 616 3.02 -34.95 -5.44
N GLY A 617 3.85 -35.33 -4.49
CA GLY A 617 5.30 -35.29 -4.63
C GLY A 617 5.86 -33.88 -4.82
N LEU A 618 5.15 -32.84 -4.31
CA LEU A 618 5.59 -31.45 -4.43
C LEU A 618 6.86 -31.23 -3.60
N THR A 619 7.91 -30.71 -4.23
CA THR A 619 9.12 -30.28 -3.53
C THR A 619 8.87 -28.94 -2.84
N VAL A 620 9.10 -28.86 -1.53
CA VAL A 620 8.80 -27.67 -0.73
C VAL A 620 10.07 -27.15 -0.05
N VAL A 621 10.37 -25.88 -0.25
CA VAL A 621 11.43 -25.18 0.48
C VAL A 621 10.79 -24.06 1.30
N VAL A 622 10.94 -24.12 2.61
CA VAL A 622 10.43 -23.08 3.52
C VAL A 622 11.60 -22.25 4.01
N ILE A 623 11.45 -20.95 3.95
CA ILE A 623 12.37 -20.01 4.58
C ILE A 623 11.66 -19.46 5.82
N SER A 624 12.24 -19.65 7.00
CA SER A 624 11.69 -19.14 8.24
C SER A 624 12.77 -18.85 9.27
N HIS A 625 12.46 -17.96 10.20
CA HIS A 625 13.26 -17.76 11.41
C HIS A 625 12.69 -18.54 12.60
N ASP A 626 11.53 -19.19 12.46
CA ASP A 626 10.86 -20.01 13.46
C ASP A 626 10.75 -21.47 12.98
N PHE A 627 10.95 -22.42 13.89
CA PHE A 627 10.89 -23.87 13.61
C PHE A 627 9.53 -24.47 13.97
N ALA A 628 8.77 -23.82 14.85
CA ALA A 628 7.59 -24.41 15.45
C ALA A 628 6.55 -24.87 14.42
N GLY A 629 6.28 -26.18 14.39
CA GLY A 629 5.30 -26.82 13.53
C GLY A 629 5.75 -27.04 12.08
N LEU A 630 7.03 -26.81 11.74
CA LEU A 630 7.59 -27.06 10.42
C LEU A 630 8.33 -28.41 10.32
N GLU A 631 8.49 -29.12 11.42
CA GLU A 631 9.30 -30.35 11.51
C GLU A 631 8.78 -31.46 10.61
N ASP A 632 7.44 -31.64 10.53
CA ASP A 632 6.80 -32.66 9.70
C ASP A 632 6.82 -32.30 8.21
N LEU A 633 6.66 -31.01 7.90
CA LEU A 633 6.71 -30.50 6.54
C LEU A 633 8.14 -30.48 6.00
N CYS A 634 9.11 -30.09 6.81
CA CYS A 634 10.51 -29.89 6.45
C CYS A 634 11.45 -30.69 7.35
N PRO A 635 11.58 -32.01 7.16
CA PRO A 635 12.44 -32.86 8.00
C PRO A 635 13.93 -32.53 7.85
N ARG A 636 14.31 -31.81 6.81
CA ARG A 636 15.68 -31.37 6.55
C ARG A 636 15.83 -29.87 6.81
N THR A 637 16.77 -29.51 7.66
CA THR A 637 17.04 -28.11 8.03
C THR A 637 18.43 -27.68 7.59
N LEU A 638 18.53 -26.48 6.98
CA LEU A 638 19.75 -25.82 6.58
C LEU A 638 19.86 -24.50 7.34
N HIS A 639 20.98 -24.26 8.02
CA HIS A 639 21.21 -23.03 8.78
C HIS A 639 22.07 -22.04 7.98
N LEU A 640 21.50 -20.89 7.63
CA LEU A 640 22.20 -19.82 6.92
C LEU A 640 22.55 -18.69 7.88
N ARG A 641 23.87 -18.42 8.05
CA ARG A 641 24.37 -17.37 8.91
C ARG A 641 25.37 -16.49 8.20
N ASN A 642 25.11 -15.18 8.17
CA ASN A 642 25.97 -14.20 7.49
C ASN A 642 26.34 -14.60 6.06
N GLY A 643 25.38 -15.13 5.30
CA GLY A 643 25.58 -15.56 3.92
C GLY A 643 26.28 -16.91 3.73
N VAL A 644 26.62 -17.62 4.79
CA VAL A 644 27.29 -18.93 4.76
C VAL A 644 26.36 -20.01 5.27
N LEU A 645 26.37 -21.18 4.63
CA LEU A 645 25.64 -22.36 5.11
C LEU A 645 26.46 -23.06 6.19
N GLU A 646 25.93 -23.09 7.43
CA GLU A 646 26.57 -23.85 8.52
C GLU A 646 26.11 -25.31 8.44
N SER A 647 27.07 -26.25 8.45
CA SER A 647 26.75 -27.65 8.65
C SER A 647 26.33 -27.84 10.14
N MET A 648 25.05 -28.14 10.37
CA MET A 648 24.63 -28.54 11.71
C MET A 648 25.37 -29.86 12.08
N PRO A 649 26.05 -29.92 13.22
CA PRO A 649 26.50 -31.20 13.74
C PRO A 649 25.24 -32.06 13.94
N ALA A 650 25.26 -33.29 13.43
CA ALA A 650 24.20 -34.28 13.67
C ALA A 650 23.87 -34.26 15.17
N ALA A 651 22.60 -34.09 15.53
CA ALA A 651 22.13 -34.07 16.89
C ALA A 651 22.71 -35.30 17.58
N ALA A 652 23.61 -35.08 18.53
CA ALA A 652 24.17 -36.15 19.37
C ALA A 652 22.98 -36.80 20.08
N GLY A 653 22.70 -38.03 19.65
CA GLY A 653 21.65 -38.85 20.24
C GLY A 653 21.80 -38.82 21.76
N GLY A 654 20.74 -38.44 22.44
CA GLY A 654 20.68 -38.44 23.89
C GLY A 654 21.01 -39.83 24.44
N MET A 655 22.07 -39.91 25.20
CA MET A 655 22.27 -40.97 26.15
C MET A 655 22.06 -40.41 27.56
N THR A 656 21.17 -41.10 28.23
CA THR A 656 20.75 -41.15 29.64
C THR A 656 19.79 -40.08 30.11
#